data_f81f4ae20d2bb81d9607d072881b6d4f
#
_entry.id   f81f4ae20d2bb81d9607d072881b6d4f
#
_cell.length_a   1.000
_cell.length_b   1.000
_cell.length_c   1.000
_cell.angle_alpha   90.00
_cell.angle_beta   90.00
_cell.angle_gamma   90.00
#
_symmetry.space_group_name_H-M   'P 1'
#
loop_
_entity.id
_entity.type
_entity.pdbx_description
1 polymer ?
#
loop_
_entity_poly.entity_id
_entity_poly.type
_entity_poly.pdbx_seq_one_letter_code
_entity_poly.pdbx_strand_id
1 'polypeptide(L)'
;MRHIFIAGLMAAAAAYAQEIEIPFQKFVLPNGLTLIVHEDHKAPIVAVNLWYHVGSKNERPGKTGFAHLFEHLMFGGSEHFHGRYIDAMERVGATDLNGTTNEDRTNYFETVPSSALDFALWMESDRMGYMVNAIDQKTLDLQRGVVQNEKRQGENEPYGLVDELIQHDTYPGGHPYSWSTIGSMDDLNAASLSDVKEWFNTYYGPSNAVLTVAGDVDPATVRKKVEQYFGEIPPGPPVAHQRVWEAKMSGTHRAVLEDRVPQARIYQVWNMPEYGSEDGDYLDMVSDILALGKTSRLYKRLVYDDQIATDVAAYLNPREIGGQFMIQATVRPGVEPARVEKALDEEMARFLAAGPTADEVRRVRTEYFANFARGVDRIGGFGGKSDVLAMSQVYLGDPGAYKIKLARERTATPVEIQAAARRWLADGKYVLEVRPFGDLENATAKADRSAPPVPGTPPELRLPKLERATLSSGLQVVLAERHEIPLVDFGLLVDAGYAADQFAVPGTAALVAHLLDAGTQKRTSLEIGEQLAQLGATLNVGANMDSIVARFSALKSNLEPSLEIFADVVLNPAFPQADFAREQKRQLAAIEREKTEPIEMGLRVLPALIYGQGHAYSEPWTGSGTAASVAKLTREDMARFHESWFKPNHATLVVVGDTTMAELHPRLEKLFADWKPGEAPKKNVAAVGPPARSVVYLMDRPGSQQTMILAGTVAPPRNDPAEISLSTMNNILGGDFGSRINMNLREDKHWSYGAGAVLLSARGQRPFLIYAPVETDKTKESLAELNKELRGIRGERPVTAQELARVQASETLRLPGSRETLEQVLGSIQDLIQYQLPDDYYQTYAGKVRALTVADMAQSAAQVVEPERLVWVVIGDRSKIEAGVRELNLGEVRVLNAE
;
A
#
# COMPACT_ATOMS: atom_id res chain seq x y z
N MET A 1 33.91 -38.90 31.68
CA MET A 1 32.61 -38.28 31.34
C MET A 1 32.68 -36.74 31.21
N ARG A 2 33.83 -36.15 31.01
CA ARG A 2 33.97 -34.65 30.91
C ARG A 2 34.26 -34.13 29.49
N HIS A 3 34.36 -34.99 28.50
CA HIS A 3 34.70 -34.61 27.10
C HIS A 3 33.50 -34.73 26.11
N ILE A 4 32.32 -35.15 26.54
CA ILE A 4 31.13 -35.28 25.67
C ILE A 4 30.25 -34.02 25.73
N PHE A 5 30.37 -33.17 26.77
CA PHE A 5 29.57 -31.96 26.92
C PHE A 5 30.06 -30.72 26.09
N ILE A 6 31.34 -30.73 25.66
CA ILE A 6 31.91 -29.60 24.89
C ILE A 6 31.66 -29.74 23.40
N ALA A 7 31.46 -30.97 22.86
CA ALA A 7 31.11 -31.16 21.46
C ALA A 7 29.64 -30.83 21.14
N GLY A 8 28.73 -30.89 22.11
CA GLY A 8 27.32 -30.53 21.94
C GLY A 8 27.05 -29.01 21.86
N LEU A 9 27.90 -28.18 22.51
CA LEU A 9 27.74 -26.71 22.47
C LEU A 9 28.31 -26.05 21.21
N MET A 10 29.24 -26.73 20.50
CA MET A 10 29.76 -26.21 19.22
C MET A 10 28.93 -26.61 17.99
N ALA A 11 28.06 -27.62 18.10
CA ALA A 11 27.16 -27.99 17.02
C ALA A 11 25.87 -27.14 16.96
N ALA A 12 25.51 -26.44 18.04
CA ALA A 12 24.36 -25.53 18.08
C ALA A 12 24.67 -24.13 17.51
N ALA A 13 25.94 -23.84 17.20
CA ALA A 13 26.36 -22.54 16.67
C ALA A 13 26.44 -22.47 15.13
N ALA A 14 26.05 -23.53 14.42
CA ALA A 14 26.22 -23.63 12.96
C ALA A 14 24.89 -23.69 12.17
N ALA A 15 23.76 -23.41 12.81
CA ALA A 15 22.49 -23.16 12.11
C ALA A 15 22.32 -21.66 11.86
N TYR A 16 23.33 -21.01 11.27
CA TYR A 16 23.20 -19.63 10.82
C TYR A 16 22.49 -19.56 9.49
N ALA A 17 21.48 -18.70 9.45
CA ALA A 17 20.65 -18.34 8.32
C ALA A 17 21.44 -18.33 7.00
N GLN A 18 20.84 -18.96 6.00
CA GLN A 18 21.27 -18.88 4.60
C GLN A 18 21.46 -17.40 4.24
N GLU A 19 22.63 -17.05 3.73
CA GLU A 19 22.95 -15.67 3.37
C GLU A 19 22.07 -15.28 2.20
N ILE A 20 21.23 -14.23 2.38
CA ILE A 20 20.35 -13.75 1.30
C ILE A 20 21.22 -13.07 0.26
N GLU A 21 21.34 -13.69 -0.90
CA GLU A 21 22.11 -13.19 -2.02
C GLU A 21 21.21 -12.87 -3.20
N ILE A 22 21.42 -11.70 -3.81
CA ILE A 22 20.82 -11.30 -5.07
C ILE A 22 21.94 -11.33 -6.11
N PRO A 23 22.14 -12.45 -6.85
CA PRO A 23 23.18 -12.56 -7.85
C PRO A 23 22.92 -11.57 -8.99
N PHE A 24 23.96 -10.93 -9.51
CA PHE A 24 23.82 -10.00 -10.62
C PHE A 24 25.03 -10.00 -11.54
N GLN A 25 24.81 -9.52 -12.77
CA GLN A 25 25.89 -9.14 -13.68
C GLN A 25 25.77 -7.64 -13.97
N LYS A 26 26.90 -6.93 -13.88
CA LYS A 26 26.98 -5.48 -14.13
C LYS A 26 27.75 -5.21 -15.42
N PHE A 27 27.19 -4.38 -16.27
CA PHE A 27 27.79 -3.90 -17.50
C PHE A 27 27.74 -2.36 -17.53
N VAL A 28 28.68 -1.74 -18.21
CA VAL A 28 28.62 -0.32 -18.52
C VAL A 28 28.74 -0.16 -20.03
N LEU A 29 27.72 0.46 -20.63
CA LEU A 29 27.69 0.70 -22.07
C LEU A 29 28.68 1.83 -22.45
N PRO A 30 29.09 1.91 -23.73
CA PRO A 30 30.01 2.97 -24.20
C PRO A 30 29.50 4.40 -23.96
N ASN A 31 28.20 4.61 -23.91
CA ASN A 31 27.54 5.90 -23.58
C ASN A 31 27.39 6.15 -22.07
N GLY A 32 27.94 5.29 -21.22
CA GLY A 32 27.94 5.45 -19.77
C GLY A 32 26.75 4.83 -19.02
N LEU A 33 25.72 4.33 -19.71
CA LEU A 33 24.60 3.64 -19.04
C LEU A 33 25.11 2.44 -18.27
N THR A 34 24.83 2.41 -16.96
CA THR A 34 25.08 1.22 -16.13
C THR A 34 23.89 0.27 -16.23
N LEU A 35 24.15 -0.93 -16.72
CA LEU A 35 23.17 -2.04 -16.77
C LEU A 35 23.48 -3.06 -15.68
N ILE A 36 22.49 -3.40 -14.88
CA ILE A 36 22.50 -4.49 -13.90
C ILE A 36 21.49 -5.54 -14.34
N VAL A 37 21.88 -6.80 -14.40
CA VAL A 37 20.99 -7.90 -14.74
C VAL A 37 21.00 -8.94 -13.63
N HIS A 38 19.81 -9.26 -13.12
CA HIS A 38 19.54 -10.33 -12.16
C HIS A 38 18.66 -11.39 -12.81
N GLU A 39 19.14 -12.63 -12.85
CA GLU A 39 18.43 -13.77 -13.41
C GLU A 39 17.61 -14.47 -12.33
N ASP A 40 16.27 -14.56 -12.52
CA ASP A 40 15.33 -15.21 -11.61
C ASP A 40 14.16 -15.81 -12.39
N HIS A 41 14.11 -17.14 -12.48
CA HIS A 41 13.14 -17.88 -13.28
C HIS A 41 11.90 -18.36 -12.51
N LYS A 42 11.68 -17.87 -11.28
CA LYS A 42 10.54 -18.30 -10.46
C LYS A 42 9.17 -17.95 -11.07
N ALA A 43 9.11 -16.89 -11.88
CA ALA A 43 7.92 -16.47 -12.61
C ALA A 43 8.32 -15.95 -14.00
N PRO A 44 7.48 -16.13 -15.06
CA PRO A 44 7.81 -15.68 -16.41
C PRO A 44 7.59 -14.16 -16.59
N ILE A 45 8.19 -13.37 -15.71
CA ILE A 45 8.11 -11.91 -15.66
C ILE A 45 9.50 -11.29 -15.60
N VAL A 46 9.58 -10.03 -15.99
CA VAL A 46 10.80 -9.23 -15.94
C VAL A 46 10.47 -7.85 -15.40
N ALA A 47 11.18 -7.45 -14.35
CA ALA A 47 11.19 -6.09 -13.87
C ALA A 47 12.23 -5.27 -14.65
N VAL A 48 11.81 -4.13 -15.16
CA VAL A 48 12.65 -3.08 -15.74
C VAL A 48 12.59 -1.89 -14.80
N ASN A 49 13.72 -1.45 -14.26
CA ASN A 49 13.80 -0.37 -13.26
C ASN A 49 14.94 0.58 -13.67
N LEU A 50 14.56 1.75 -14.15
CA LEU A 50 15.47 2.78 -14.63
C LEU A 50 15.56 3.91 -13.61
N TRP A 51 16.74 4.09 -13.03
CA TRP A 51 17.07 5.13 -12.06
C TRP A 51 17.91 6.22 -12.69
N TYR A 52 17.46 7.46 -12.60
CA TYR A 52 18.26 8.65 -12.90
C TYR A 52 18.75 9.25 -11.59
N HIS A 53 20.07 9.52 -11.51
CA HIS A 53 20.67 10.12 -10.31
C HIS A 53 20.43 11.62 -10.29
N VAL A 54 19.16 12.00 -10.24
CA VAL A 54 18.68 13.38 -10.20
C VAL A 54 17.39 13.44 -9.41
N GLY A 55 17.34 14.34 -8.45
CA GLY A 55 16.16 14.62 -7.62
C GLY A 55 16.07 16.10 -7.28
N SER A 56 15.21 16.44 -6.32
CA SER A 56 15.00 17.86 -5.97
C SER A 56 16.25 18.55 -5.41
N LYS A 57 17.25 17.81 -4.89
CA LYS A 57 18.56 18.40 -4.50
C LYS A 57 19.34 19.04 -5.64
N ASN A 58 19.04 18.68 -6.88
CA ASN A 58 19.69 19.23 -8.06
C ASN A 58 19.03 20.54 -8.54
N GLU A 59 17.91 20.90 -7.95
CA GLU A 59 17.17 22.11 -8.24
C GLU A 59 17.88 23.35 -7.66
N ARG A 60 17.43 24.52 -8.05
CA ARG A 60 17.93 25.80 -7.54
C ARG A 60 16.77 26.58 -6.91
N PRO A 61 17.01 27.40 -5.88
CA PRO A 61 16.02 28.33 -5.37
C PRO A 61 15.39 29.14 -6.51
N GLY A 62 14.06 29.24 -6.54
CA GLY A 62 13.29 29.84 -7.63
C GLY A 62 12.96 28.87 -8.78
N LYS A 63 13.34 27.59 -8.68
CA LYS A 63 13.04 26.52 -9.64
C LYS A 63 12.83 25.18 -8.92
N THR A 64 12.08 25.17 -7.82
CA THR A 64 11.77 23.98 -7.05
C THR A 64 10.56 23.23 -7.65
N GLY A 65 10.51 21.90 -7.49
CA GLY A 65 9.49 21.04 -8.06
C GLY A 65 9.75 20.57 -9.49
N PHE A 66 10.90 20.96 -10.08
CA PHE A 66 11.25 20.56 -11.45
C PHE A 66 11.50 19.06 -11.60
N ALA A 67 12.15 18.43 -10.63
CA ALA A 67 12.43 17.01 -10.67
C ALA A 67 11.12 16.20 -10.70
N HIS A 68 10.16 16.57 -9.86
CA HIS A 68 8.85 15.92 -9.80
C HIS A 68 7.96 16.26 -11.00
N LEU A 69 7.91 17.52 -11.43
CA LEU A 69 7.23 17.91 -12.68
C LEU A 69 7.78 17.11 -13.86
N PHE A 70 9.07 16.84 -13.86
CA PHE A 70 9.70 16.07 -14.91
C PHE A 70 9.32 14.59 -14.84
N GLU A 71 9.16 14.01 -13.66
CA GLU A 71 8.59 12.67 -13.49
C GLU A 71 7.26 12.55 -14.22
N HIS A 72 6.33 13.50 -14.01
CA HIS A 72 5.03 13.51 -14.67
C HIS A 72 5.15 13.66 -16.20
N LEU A 73 6.04 14.53 -16.69
CA LEU A 73 6.30 14.68 -18.12
C LEU A 73 6.76 13.37 -18.77
N MET A 74 7.53 12.56 -18.05
CA MET A 74 8.06 11.28 -18.52
C MET A 74 6.98 10.21 -18.75
N PHE A 75 5.77 10.36 -18.22
CA PHE A 75 4.62 9.49 -18.55
C PHE A 75 3.86 9.93 -19.81
N GLY A 76 4.26 11.03 -20.41
CA GLY A 76 3.76 11.48 -21.70
C GLY A 76 4.27 10.63 -22.87
N GLY A 77 4.09 11.14 -24.07
CA GLY A 77 4.65 10.56 -25.29
C GLY A 77 6.12 10.94 -25.56
N SER A 78 6.77 10.35 -26.56
CA SER A 78 8.10 10.66 -27.10
C SER A 78 8.05 10.91 -28.62
N GLU A 79 9.13 11.23 -29.31
CA GLU A 79 9.11 11.50 -30.77
C GLU A 79 8.49 10.37 -31.61
N HIS A 80 8.65 9.13 -31.15
CA HIS A 80 8.23 7.95 -31.89
C HIS A 80 6.99 7.28 -31.31
N PHE A 81 6.54 7.69 -30.11
CA PHE A 81 5.35 7.18 -29.46
C PHE A 81 4.37 8.30 -29.11
N HIS A 82 3.22 8.36 -29.81
CA HIS A 82 2.16 9.35 -29.61
C HIS A 82 1.01 8.77 -28.79
N GLY A 83 1.20 8.60 -27.48
CA GLY A 83 0.23 8.05 -26.55
C GLY A 83 0.71 8.19 -25.12
N ARG A 84 -0.09 7.75 -24.17
CA ARG A 84 0.34 7.76 -22.76
C ARG A 84 1.15 6.51 -22.46
N TYR A 85 2.25 6.69 -21.75
CA TYR A 85 3.15 5.60 -21.35
C TYR A 85 2.42 4.50 -20.57
N ILE A 86 1.62 4.90 -19.55
CA ILE A 86 0.86 3.98 -18.70
C ILE A 86 -0.08 3.10 -19.55
N ASP A 87 -0.87 3.69 -20.43
CA ASP A 87 -1.80 2.94 -21.29
C ASP A 87 -1.09 1.94 -22.22
N ALA A 88 0.14 2.26 -22.64
CA ALA A 88 0.95 1.39 -23.47
C ALA A 88 1.45 0.17 -22.67
N MET A 89 1.94 0.43 -21.45
CA MET A 89 2.47 -0.61 -20.59
C MET A 89 1.35 -1.52 -20.03
N GLU A 90 0.19 -0.98 -19.68
CA GLU A 90 -0.97 -1.79 -19.28
C GLU A 90 -1.41 -2.75 -20.38
N ARG A 91 -1.37 -2.33 -21.65
CA ARG A 91 -1.73 -3.17 -22.81
C ARG A 91 -0.82 -4.38 -22.98
N VAL A 92 0.42 -4.32 -22.49
CA VAL A 92 1.36 -5.44 -22.55
C VAL A 92 1.41 -6.24 -21.23
N GLY A 93 0.55 -5.89 -20.26
CA GLY A 93 0.39 -6.62 -19.02
C GLY A 93 1.36 -6.19 -17.93
N ALA A 94 1.83 -4.95 -17.95
CA ALA A 94 2.67 -4.41 -16.88
C ALA A 94 1.95 -4.43 -15.53
N THR A 95 2.69 -4.79 -14.51
CA THR A 95 2.35 -4.67 -13.09
C THR A 95 3.42 -3.83 -12.38
N ASP A 96 3.16 -3.39 -11.17
CA ASP A 96 4.08 -2.52 -10.38
C ASP A 96 4.54 -1.26 -11.15
N LEU A 97 3.77 -0.82 -12.14
CA LEU A 97 4.10 0.32 -12.99
C LEU A 97 4.02 1.62 -12.18
N ASN A 98 5.14 2.31 -12.02
CA ASN A 98 5.21 3.59 -11.32
C ASN A 98 6.44 4.42 -11.72
N GLY A 99 6.41 5.70 -11.37
CA GLY A 99 7.55 6.58 -11.29
C GLY A 99 7.59 7.23 -9.92
N THR A 100 8.76 7.56 -9.42
CA THR A 100 8.91 8.27 -8.15
C THR A 100 10.10 9.21 -8.18
N THR A 101 9.94 10.35 -7.53
CA THR A 101 11.00 11.33 -7.31
C THR A 101 11.17 11.59 -5.81
N ASN A 102 12.40 11.63 -5.38
CA ASN A 102 12.77 12.14 -4.05
C ASN A 102 13.88 13.19 -4.17
N GLU A 103 14.49 13.53 -3.08
CA GLU A 103 15.55 14.52 -3.06
C GLU A 103 16.77 14.09 -3.89
N ASP A 104 17.03 12.80 -4.03
CA ASP A 104 18.30 12.29 -4.55
C ASP A 104 18.19 11.65 -5.94
N ARG A 105 17.01 11.12 -6.28
CA ARG A 105 16.83 10.34 -7.51
C ARG A 105 15.42 10.47 -8.09
N THR A 106 15.29 10.19 -9.38
CA THR A 106 14.02 9.90 -10.06
C THR A 106 14.11 8.53 -10.69
N ASN A 107 13.13 7.66 -10.47
CA ASN A 107 13.12 6.36 -11.11
C ASN A 107 11.76 6.02 -11.72
N TYR A 108 11.81 5.12 -12.69
CA TYR A 108 10.65 4.55 -13.36
C TYR A 108 10.81 3.04 -13.38
N PHE A 109 9.75 2.33 -13.07
CA PHE A 109 9.80 0.87 -13.04
C PHE A 109 8.46 0.26 -13.40
N GLU A 110 8.56 -0.89 -14.02
CA GLU A 110 7.46 -1.79 -14.35
C GLU A 110 7.90 -3.23 -14.27
N THR A 111 6.97 -4.12 -14.03
CA THR A 111 7.13 -5.56 -14.17
C THR A 111 6.26 -6.05 -15.30
N VAL A 112 6.84 -6.65 -16.32
CA VAL A 112 6.15 -7.12 -17.52
C VAL A 112 6.30 -8.62 -17.70
N PRO A 113 5.39 -9.33 -18.42
CA PRO A 113 5.66 -10.68 -18.91
C PRO A 113 6.97 -10.70 -19.70
N SER A 114 7.77 -11.77 -19.57
CA SER A 114 9.09 -11.88 -20.24
C SER A 114 9.00 -11.71 -21.77
N SER A 115 7.85 -12.01 -22.37
CA SER A 115 7.56 -11.77 -23.80
C SER A 115 7.44 -10.29 -24.18
N ALA A 116 7.26 -9.39 -23.21
CA ALA A 116 7.11 -7.95 -23.44
C ALA A 116 8.40 -7.15 -23.13
N LEU A 117 9.52 -7.82 -22.82
CA LEU A 117 10.77 -7.15 -22.48
C LEU A 117 11.25 -6.19 -23.57
N ASP A 118 11.18 -6.58 -24.84
CA ASP A 118 11.58 -5.70 -25.96
C ASP A 118 10.74 -4.44 -26.02
N PHE A 119 9.45 -4.57 -25.73
CA PHE A 119 8.52 -3.43 -25.68
C PHE A 119 8.90 -2.48 -24.53
N ALA A 120 9.13 -3.00 -23.32
CA ALA A 120 9.51 -2.19 -22.16
C ALA A 120 10.85 -1.46 -22.41
N LEU A 121 11.88 -2.18 -22.88
CA LEU A 121 13.19 -1.59 -23.18
C LEU A 121 13.11 -0.53 -24.28
N TRP A 122 12.28 -0.76 -25.30
CA TRP A 122 12.06 0.23 -26.36
C TRP A 122 11.39 1.49 -25.80
N MET A 123 10.35 1.34 -25.00
CA MET A 123 9.64 2.46 -24.39
C MET A 123 10.54 3.29 -23.46
N GLU A 124 11.34 2.61 -22.62
CA GLU A 124 12.31 3.26 -21.73
C GLU A 124 13.40 3.99 -22.50
N SER A 125 13.95 3.38 -23.55
CA SER A 125 14.97 4.00 -24.37
C SER A 125 14.43 5.19 -25.18
N ASP A 126 13.20 5.08 -25.66
CA ASP A 126 12.59 6.14 -26.47
C ASP A 126 12.28 7.37 -25.63
N ARG A 127 11.81 7.19 -24.40
CA ARG A 127 11.65 8.34 -23.50
C ARG A 127 12.98 8.92 -23.00
N MET A 128 14.02 8.09 -22.80
CA MET A 128 15.36 8.60 -22.44
C MET A 128 15.99 9.42 -23.58
N GLY A 129 15.88 8.96 -24.80
CA GLY A 129 16.57 9.58 -25.93
C GLY A 129 15.79 10.67 -26.67
N TYR A 130 14.46 10.55 -26.72
CA TYR A 130 13.63 11.26 -27.71
C TYR A 130 12.42 11.99 -27.13
N MET A 131 12.28 12.10 -25.82
CA MET A 131 11.15 12.76 -25.21
C MET A 131 11.21 14.28 -25.30
N VAL A 132 12.42 14.88 -25.20
CA VAL A 132 12.61 16.33 -25.06
C VAL A 132 11.99 17.16 -26.19
N ASN A 133 11.99 16.64 -27.40
CA ASN A 133 11.42 17.32 -28.58
C ASN A 133 9.89 17.18 -28.67
N ALA A 134 9.34 16.20 -27.98
CA ALA A 134 7.88 15.98 -27.93
C ALA A 134 7.19 16.86 -26.88
N ILE A 135 7.94 17.45 -25.95
CA ILE A 135 7.39 18.36 -24.95
C ILE A 135 7.13 19.72 -25.58
N ASP A 136 5.87 20.06 -25.75
CA ASP A 136 5.40 21.39 -26.16
C ASP A 136 4.85 22.20 -24.97
N GLN A 137 4.48 23.46 -25.22
CA GLN A 137 3.92 24.32 -24.17
C GLN A 137 2.63 23.76 -23.59
N LYS A 138 1.81 23.15 -24.41
CA LYS A 138 0.53 22.56 -24.00
C LYS A 138 0.73 21.38 -23.08
N THR A 139 1.74 20.56 -23.32
CA THR A 139 2.17 19.45 -22.47
C THR A 139 2.67 19.93 -21.11
N LEU A 140 3.58 20.89 -21.14
CA LEU A 140 4.09 21.51 -19.92
C LEU A 140 2.96 22.08 -19.06
N ASP A 141 2.06 22.83 -19.69
CA ASP A 141 0.93 23.44 -19.00
C ASP A 141 -0.05 22.40 -18.44
N LEU A 142 -0.18 21.20 -18.98
CA LEU A 142 -0.95 20.07 -18.46
C LEU A 142 -0.28 19.47 -17.23
N GLN A 143 0.92 18.99 -17.34
CA GLN A 143 1.57 18.31 -16.23
C GLN A 143 1.85 19.27 -15.06
N ARG A 144 2.17 20.54 -15.35
CA ARG A 144 2.23 21.56 -14.30
C ARG A 144 0.97 21.57 -13.46
N GLY A 145 -0.16 21.54 -14.09
CA GLY A 145 -1.38 21.56 -13.33
C GLY A 145 -1.74 20.26 -12.64
N VAL A 146 -1.35 19.09 -13.18
CA VAL A 146 -1.47 17.83 -12.44
C VAL A 146 -0.63 17.90 -11.15
N VAL A 147 0.64 18.31 -11.23
CA VAL A 147 1.53 18.48 -10.07
C VAL A 147 0.98 19.51 -9.08
N GLN A 148 0.44 20.62 -9.58
CA GLN A 148 -0.20 21.63 -8.72
C GLN A 148 -1.46 21.10 -8.03
N ASN A 149 -2.25 20.25 -8.66
CA ASN A 149 -3.39 19.59 -8.01
C ASN A 149 -2.95 18.57 -6.98
N GLU A 150 -1.92 17.79 -7.29
CA GLU A 150 -1.34 16.84 -6.35
C GLU A 150 -0.79 17.55 -5.11
N LYS A 151 -0.03 18.65 -5.28
CA LYS A 151 0.42 19.47 -4.15
C LYS A 151 -0.74 19.93 -3.29
N ARG A 152 -1.81 20.44 -3.89
CA ARG A 152 -3.01 20.87 -3.15
C ARG A 152 -3.76 19.71 -2.51
N GLN A 153 -3.81 18.56 -3.15
CA GLN A 153 -4.38 17.37 -2.54
C GLN A 153 -3.57 16.99 -1.30
N GLY A 154 -2.24 16.89 -1.42
CA GLY A 154 -1.36 16.63 -0.30
C GLY A 154 -1.50 17.65 0.84
N GLU A 155 -1.54 18.94 0.51
CA GLU A 155 -1.78 20.02 1.49
C GLU A 155 -3.17 19.99 2.12
N ASN A 156 -4.16 19.37 1.48
CA ASN A 156 -5.51 19.19 2.03
C ASN A 156 -5.67 17.92 2.88
N GLU A 157 -4.72 16.99 2.80
CA GLU A 157 -4.72 15.82 3.67
C GLU A 157 -4.33 16.21 5.10
N PRO A 158 -4.86 15.52 6.11
CA PRO A 158 -4.43 15.71 7.49
C PRO A 158 -2.90 15.53 7.62
N TYR A 159 -2.23 16.50 8.20
CA TYR A 159 -0.76 16.56 8.35
C TYR A 159 0.03 16.76 7.04
N GLY A 160 -0.62 17.12 5.94
CA GLY A 160 0.00 17.20 4.62
C GLY A 160 1.11 18.27 4.47
N LEU A 161 1.15 19.28 5.34
CA LEU A 161 2.17 20.33 5.35
C LEU A 161 3.42 19.98 6.18
N VAL A 162 3.40 18.87 6.90
CA VAL A 162 4.43 18.52 7.89
C VAL A 162 5.80 18.34 7.26
N ASP A 163 5.90 17.57 6.19
CA ASP A 163 7.20 17.25 5.59
C ASP A 163 7.87 18.50 4.99
N GLU A 164 7.10 19.37 4.34
CA GLU A 164 7.60 20.63 3.80
C GLU A 164 8.14 21.55 4.91
N LEU A 165 7.39 21.65 6.02
CA LEU A 165 7.81 22.46 7.17
C LEU A 165 9.05 21.88 7.87
N ILE A 166 9.10 20.57 8.05
CA ILE A 166 10.28 19.88 8.62
C ILE A 166 11.51 20.13 7.76
N GLN A 167 11.41 19.95 6.45
CA GLN A 167 12.54 20.20 5.54
C GLN A 167 13.02 21.65 5.59
N HIS A 168 12.07 22.59 5.54
CA HIS A 168 12.39 24.03 5.61
C HIS A 168 13.08 24.41 6.92
N ASP A 169 12.60 23.90 8.06
CA ASP A 169 13.03 24.34 9.38
C ASP A 169 14.28 23.61 9.91
N THR A 170 14.56 22.41 9.42
CA THR A 170 15.68 21.58 9.92
C THR A 170 16.93 21.70 9.06
N TYR A 171 16.81 22.14 7.81
CA TYR A 171 17.97 22.37 6.96
C TYR A 171 18.26 23.87 6.80
N PRO A 172 19.54 24.28 6.82
CA PRO A 172 19.90 25.69 6.64
C PRO A 172 19.52 26.18 5.24
N GLY A 173 19.19 27.46 5.11
CA GLY A 173 18.85 28.07 3.82
C GLY A 173 19.94 27.85 2.77
N GLY A 174 19.55 27.35 1.61
CA GLY A 174 20.45 26.94 0.53
C GLY A 174 20.98 25.51 0.63
N HIS A 175 20.61 24.75 1.68
CA HIS A 175 20.84 23.31 1.70
C HIS A 175 19.95 22.64 0.67
N PRO A 176 20.43 21.66 -0.13
CA PRO A 176 19.64 21.01 -1.17
C PRO A 176 18.37 20.30 -0.68
N TYR A 177 18.27 19.99 0.62
CA TYR A 177 17.08 19.39 1.22
C TYR A 177 16.20 20.39 1.98
N SER A 178 16.43 21.70 1.82
CA SER A 178 15.61 22.72 2.51
C SER A 178 14.31 23.08 1.80
N TRP A 179 13.95 22.38 0.73
CA TRP A 179 12.67 22.50 0.01
C TRP A 179 12.08 21.13 -0.31
N SER A 180 10.77 21.07 -0.44
CA SER A 180 10.06 19.84 -0.76
C SER A 180 10.25 19.41 -2.23
N THR A 181 10.24 18.12 -2.48
CA THR A 181 10.36 17.53 -3.83
C THR A 181 9.25 17.99 -4.77
N ILE A 182 8.04 18.24 -4.25
CA ILE A 182 6.94 18.76 -5.08
C ILE A 182 7.08 20.23 -5.43
N GLY A 183 7.98 20.97 -4.74
CA GLY A 183 8.31 22.36 -4.99
C GLY A 183 7.27 23.38 -4.55
N SER A 184 7.54 24.66 -4.82
CA SER A 184 6.61 25.75 -4.54
C SER A 184 5.66 26.01 -5.70
N MET A 185 4.45 26.51 -5.40
CA MET A 185 3.47 26.89 -6.44
C MET A 185 4.00 28.00 -7.35
N ASP A 186 4.78 28.94 -6.81
CA ASP A 186 5.35 30.07 -7.56
C ASP A 186 6.41 29.57 -8.54
N ASP A 187 7.29 28.67 -8.12
CA ASP A 187 8.33 28.09 -8.95
C ASP A 187 7.74 27.23 -10.08
N LEU A 188 6.72 26.41 -9.75
CA LEU A 188 5.99 25.62 -10.76
C LEU A 188 5.30 26.51 -11.79
N ASN A 189 4.69 27.64 -11.38
CA ASN A 189 4.10 28.61 -12.30
C ASN A 189 5.13 29.28 -13.19
N ALA A 190 6.33 29.54 -12.67
CA ALA A 190 7.43 30.18 -13.40
C ALA A 190 8.16 29.23 -14.36
N ALA A 191 7.91 27.91 -14.27
CA ALA A 191 8.56 26.90 -15.09
C ALA A 191 8.31 27.14 -16.59
N SER A 192 9.35 27.38 -17.37
CA SER A 192 9.29 27.58 -18.81
C SER A 192 9.64 26.31 -19.58
N LEU A 193 9.18 26.22 -20.83
CA LEU A 193 9.54 25.12 -21.72
C LEU A 193 11.07 25.01 -21.94
N SER A 194 11.79 26.16 -21.93
CA SER A 194 13.26 26.16 -22.02
C SER A 194 13.93 25.56 -20.79
N ASP A 195 13.40 25.84 -19.60
CA ASP A 195 13.92 25.28 -18.34
C ASP A 195 13.73 23.77 -18.29
N VAL A 196 12.55 23.29 -18.71
CA VAL A 196 12.25 21.86 -18.79
C VAL A 196 13.21 21.15 -19.75
N LYS A 197 13.46 21.73 -20.93
CA LYS A 197 14.41 21.17 -21.90
C LYS A 197 15.87 21.21 -21.40
N GLU A 198 16.26 22.28 -20.69
CA GLU A 198 17.58 22.37 -20.05
C GLU A 198 17.75 21.27 -18.98
N TRP A 199 16.72 21.06 -18.14
CA TRP A 199 16.72 20.02 -17.11
C TRP A 199 16.91 18.62 -17.69
N PHE A 200 16.14 18.27 -18.72
CA PHE A 200 16.27 16.99 -19.41
C PHE A 200 17.68 16.79 -19.96
N ASN A 201 18.13 17.74 -20.77
CA ASN A 201 19.44 17.64 -21.42
C ASN A 201 20.61 17.59 -20.42
N THR A 202 20.40 18.08 -19.18
CA THR A 202 21.43 18.09 -18.14
C THR A 202 21.46 16.75 -17.39
N TYR A 203 20.31 16.17 -17.06
CA TYR A 203 20.24 15.09 -16.08
C TYR A 203 19.77 13.74 -16.62
N TYR A 204 19.01 13.70 -17.72
CA TYR A 204 18.35 12.47 -18.21
C TYR A 204 19.15 11.72 -19.29
N GLY A 205 20.46 11.84 -19.27
CA GLY A 205 21.35 11.10 -20.17
C GLY A 205 21.77 9.74 -19.60
N PRO A 206 22.16 8.78 -20.49
CA PRO A 206 22.61 7.44 -20.09
C PRO A 206 23.73 7.43 -19.05
N SER A 207 24.67 8.39 -19.09
CA SER A 207 25.78 8.44 -18.14
C SER A 207 25.37 8.77 -16.71
N ASN A 208 24.16 9.29 -16.51
CA ASN A 208 23.56 9.60 -15.21
C ASN A 208 22.46 8.60 -14.83
N ALA A 209 22.42 7.42 -15.46
CA ALA A 209 21.35 6.46 -15.29
C ALA A 209 21.87 5.05 -14.98
N VAL A 210 21.05 4.32 -14.20
CA VAL A 210 21.23 2.90 -13.89
C VAL A 210 19.98 2.17 -14.33
N LEU A 211 20.12 1.23 -15.26
CA LEU A 211 19.05 0.34 -15.69
C LEU A 211 19.23 -1.01 -15.03
N THR A 212 18.27 -1.45 -14.22
CA THR A 212 18.24 -2.79 -13.65
C THR A 212 17.15 -3.62 -14.34
N VAL A 213 17.53 -4.77 -14.89
CA VAL A 213 16.63 -5.75 -15.49
C VAL A 213 16.71 -7.03 -14.67
N ALA A 214 15.61 -7.43 -14.05
CA ALA A 214 15.57 -8.57 -13.16
C ALA A 214 14.41 -9.50 -13.51
N GLY A 215 14.62 -10.82 -13.48
CA GLY A 215 13.56 -11.80 -13.72
C GLY A 215 13.93 -12.92 -14.68
N ASP A 216 12.93 -13.40 -15.42
CA ASP A 216 13.05 -14.53 -16.36
C ASP A 216 13.79 -14.11 -17.65
N VAL A 217 15.09 -13.91 -17.52
CA VAL A 217 15.97 -13.39 -18.57
C VAL A 217 17.34 -14.07 -18.57
N ASP A 218 17.99 -14.08 -19.73
CA ASP A 218 19.41 -14.40 -19.90
C ASP A 218 20.22 -13.10 -19.98
N PRO A 219 21.26 -12.91 -19.14
CA PRO A 219 22.01 -11.67 -19.07
C PRO A 219 22.70 -11.24 -20.38
N ALA A 220 23.18 -12.20 -21.19
CA ALA A 220 23.82 -11.89 -22.46
C ALA A 220 22.80 -11.39 -23.49
N THR A 221 21.60 -11.96 -23.46
CA THR A 221 20.46 -11.53 -24.30
C THR A 221 19.98 -10.14 -23.90
N VAL A 222 19.80 -9.87 -22.59
CA VAL A 222 19.42 -8.55 -22.09
C VAL A 222 20.46 -7.50 -22.48
N ARG A 223 21.73 -7.76 -22.24
CA ARG A 223 22.81 -6.85 -22.63
C ARG A 223 22.75 -6.48 -24.11
N LYS A 224 22.59 -7.46 -25.00
CA LYS A 224 22.47 -7.22 -26.43
C LYS A 224 21.25 -6.34 -26.79
N LYS A 225 20.10 -6.58 -26.14
CA LYS A 225 18.89 -5.78 -26.33
C LYS A 225 19.09 -4.34 -25.83
N VAL A 226 19.69 -4.16 -24.66
CA VAL A 226 19.97 -2.83 -24.10
C VAL A 226 21.00 -2.09 -24.97
N GLU A 227 22.05 -2.75 -25.46
CA GLU A 227 22.98 -2.17 -26.44
C GLU A 227 22.24 -1.74 -27.72
N GLN A 228 21.26 -2.51 -28.18
CA GLN A 228 20.46 -2.19 -29.37
C GLN A 228 19.57 -0.97 -29.18
N TYR A 229 18.85 -0.86 -28.06
CA TYR A 229 17.86 0.19 -27.83
C TYR A 229 18.44 1.46 -27.22
N PHE A 230 19.45 1.35 -26.33
CA PHE A 230 20.02 2.47 -25.61
C PHE A 230 21.38 2.94 -26.17
N GLY A 231 22.04 2.12 -26.96
CA GLY A 231 23.46 2.34 -27.35
C GLY A 231 23.71 3.59 -28.18
N GLU A 232 22.74 4.02 -28.97
CA GLU A 232 22.85 5.24 -29.82
C GLU A 232 22.51 6.53 -29.09
N ILE A 233 21.91 6.46 -27.90
CA ILE A 233 21.53 7.64 -27.12
C ILE A 233 22.81 8.34 -26.62
N PRO A 234 22.94 9.67 -26.85
CA PRO A 234 24.11 10.42 -26.39
C PRO A 234 24.28 10.36 -24.86
N PRO A 235 25.51 10.31 -24.34
CA PRO A 235 25.78 10.12 -22.90
C PRO A 235 25.20 11.20 -21.99
N GLY A 236 24.90 12.38 -22.49
CA GLY A 236 24.61 13.56 -21.69
C GLY A 236 25.88 14.23 -21.14
N PRO A 237 25.77 15.42 -20.54
CA PRO A 237 26.90 16.08 -19.88
C PRO A 237 27.25 15.36 -18.55
N PRO A 238 28.50 15.51 -18.07
CA PRO A 238 28.87 15.03 -16.74
C PRO A 238 28.10 15.77 -15.65
N VAL A 239 27.47 15.04 -14.74
CA VAL A 239 26.73 15.60 -13.59
C VAL A 239 27.65 15.61 -12.37
N ALA A 240 27.76 16.77 -11.72
CA ALA A 240 28.52 16.88 -10.49
C ALA A 240 27.70 16.35 -9.29
N HIS A 241 28.26 15.41 -8.55
CA HIS A 241 27.67 14.92 -7.32
C HIS A 241 27.95 15.90 -6.18
N GLN A 242 26.93 16.10 -5.35
CA GLN A 242 27.04 16.96 -4.17
C GLN A 242 27.83 16.22 -3.08
N ARG A 243 28.55 17.01 -2.26
CA ARG A 243 29.27 16.46 -1.10
C ARG A 243 28.32 16.27 0.06
N VAL A 244 28.63 15.30 0.92
CA VAL A 244 27.95 15.08 2.20
C VAL A 244 27.86 16.39 2.98
N TRP A 245 26.64 16.71 3.42
CA TRP A 245 26.32 17.86 4.26
C TRP A 245 25.17 17.50 5.19
N GLU A 246 25.50 16.92 6.32
CA GLU A 246 24.51 16.36 7.28
C GLU A 246 23.69 17.45 7.96
N ALA A 247 24.17 18.69 7.97
CA ALA A 247 23.49 19.87 8.54
C ALA A 247 23.00 19.63 9.99
N LYS A 248 23.83 18.95 10.83
CA LYS A 248 23.46 18.62 12.20
C LYS A 248 23.10 19.89 12.97
N MET A 249 21.91 19.91 13.55
CA MET A 249 21.40 21.01 14.37
C MET A 249 22.04 21.03 15.77
N SER A 250 21.86 22.11 16.52
CA SER A 250 22.24 22.22 17.93
C SER A 250 21.06 22.79 18.73
N GLY A 251 20.93 22.35 19.99
CA GLY A 251 19.82 22.75 20.87
C GLY A 251 18.48 22.19 20.42
N THR A 252 17.40 22.78 20.92
CA THR A 252 16.02 22.39 20.56
C THR A 252 15.32 23.53 19.85
N HIS A 253 14.91 23.29 18.61
CA HIS A 253 14.10 24.21 17.81
C HIS A 253 12.63 23.77 17.90
N ARG A 254 11.67 24.71 17.79
CA ARG A 254 10.25 24.42 17.96
C ARG A 254 9.39 25.18 16.94
N ALA A 255 8.36 24.48 16.41
CA ALA A 255 7.30 25.09 15.65
C ALA A 255 5.93 24.51 16.03
N VAL A 256 4.88 25.24 15.71
CA VAL A 256 3.48 24.80 15.83
C VAL A 256 2.85 25.01 14.46
N LEU A 257 2.23 23.97 13.95
CA LEU A 257 1.43 24.00 12.72
C LEU A 257 -0.03 23.83 13.08
N GLU A 258 -0.88 24.72 12.62
CA GLU A 258 -2.33 24.55 12.67
C GLU A 258 -2.78 23.94 11.34
N ASP A 259 -3.45 22.78 11.39
CA ASP A 259 -3.85 22.00 10.22
C ASP A 259 -5.23 21.34 10.46
N ARG A 260 -5.86 20.82 9.39
CA ARG A 260 -7.16 20.13 9.44
C ARG A 260 -7.03 18.69 9.93
N VAL A 261 -6.50 18.51 11.11
CA VAL A 261 -6.24 17.20 11.70
C VAL A 261 -7.25 16.86 12.78
N PRO A 262 -7.67 15.59 12.91
CA PRO A 262 -8.59 15.17 13.97
C PRO A 262 -7.91 15.07 15.34
N GLN A 263 -6.59 14.93 15.39
CA GLN A 263 -5.80 14.77 16.60
C GLN A 263 -4.51 15.59 16.51
N ALA A 264 -4.04 16.11 17.64
CA ALA A 264 -2.71 16.70 17.68
C ALA A 264 -1.63 15.63 17.49
N ARG A 265 -0.52 16.00 16.85
CA ARG A 265 0.63 15.11 16.64
C ARG A 265 1.92 15.83 16.98
N ILE A 266 2.84 15.11 17.64
CA ILE A 266 4.17 15.59 17.96
C ILE A 266 5.16 14.90 17.04
N TYR A 267 6.00 15.67 16.39
CA TYR A 267 7.18 15.18 15.67
C TYR A 267 8.44 15.64 16.41
N GLN A 268 9.39 14.74 16.56
CA GLN A 268 10.75 15.06 17.00
C GLN A 268 11.70 14.62 15.89
N VAL A 269 12.53 15.52 15.40
CA VAL A 269 13.40 15.31 14.25
C VAL A 269 14.84 15.69 14.57
N TRP A 270 15.78 14.84 14.13
CA TRP A 270 17.22 15.11 14.16
C TRP A 270 17.80 14.87 12.78
N ASN A 271 18.65 15.77 12.33
CA ASN A 271 19.46 15.49 11.14
C ASN A 271 20.51 14.44 11.49
N MET A 272 20.72 13.49 10.59
CA MET A 272 21.57 12.31 10.76
C MET A 272 22.56 12.16 9.59
N PRO A 273 23.55 11.21 9.67
CA PRO A 273 24.51 11.04 8.59
C PRO A 273 23.85 10.49 7.32
N GLU A 274 24.64 10.49 6.26
CA GLU A 274 24.26 10.06 4.90
C GLU A 274 23.91 8.57 4.83
N TYR A 275 23.17 8.21 3.78
CA TYR A 275 22.82 6.83 3.44
C TYR A 275 24.08 5.96 3.28
N GLY A 276 24.07 4.77 3.85
CA GLY A 276 25.16 3.80 3.78
C GLY A 276 26.27 4.03 4.81
N SER A 277 26.18 5.08 5.64
CA SER A 277 27.07 5.28 6.77
C SER A 277 26.83 4.21 7.87
N GLU A 278 27.88 3.91 8.65
CA GLU A 278 27.75 2.93 9.74
C GLU A 278 26.83 3.42 10.85
N ASP A 279 26.94 4.70 11.22
CA ASP A 279 26.04 5.30 12.21
C ASP A 279 24.58 5.34 11.73
N GLY A 280 24.35 5.57 10.42
CA GLY A 280 23.02 5.51 9.83
C GLY A 280 22.37 4.14 9.96
N ASP A 281 23.12 3.06 9.70
CA ASP A 281 22.65 1.68 9.87
C ASP A 281 22.33 1.37 11.35
N TYR A 282 23.14 1.85 12.30
CA TYR A 282 22.84 1.68 13.73
C TYR A 282 21.68 2.55 14.21
N LEU A 283 21.46 3.73 13.64
CA LEU A 283 20.28 4.56 13.92
C LEU A 283 18.97 3.93 13.41
N ASP A 284 19.03 3.14 12.34
CA ASP A 284 17.89 2.35 11.89
C ASP A 284 17.49 1.32 12.96
N MET A 285 18.46 0.59 13.52
CA MET A 285 18.20 -0.29 14.66
C MET A 285 17.70 0.46 15.91
N VAL A 286 18.13 1.72 16.13
CA VAL A 286 17.58 2.55 17.22
C VAL A 286 16.11 2.83 17.00
N SER A 287 15.69 3.19 15.79
CA SER A 287 14.28 3.46 15.47
C SER A 287 13.39 2.24 15.73
N ASP A 288 13.85 1.06 15.31
CA ASP A 288 13.17 -0.21 15.53
C ASP A 288 13.04 -0.57 17.02
N ILE A 289 14.12 -0.41 17.81
CA ILE A 289 14.06 -0.65 19.25
C ILE A 289 13.10 0.30 19.95
N LEU A 290 13.02 1.55 19.46
CA LEU A 290 12.16 2.57 20.05
C LEU A 290 10.68 2.38 19.71
N ALA A 291 10.34 1.99 18.47
CA ALA A 291 8.96 2.04 18.03
C ALA A 291 8.46 0.85 17.20
N LEU A 292 9.30 -0.11 16.80
CA LEU A 292 8.84 -1.26 16.03
C LEU A 292 8.15 -2.31 16.91
N GLY A 293 6.85 -2.49 16.68
CA GLY A 293 6.01 -3.47 17.36
C GLY A 293 5.58 -3.07 18.79
N LYS A 294 4.67 -3.87 19.36
CA LYS A 294 4.01 -3.57 20.64
C LYS A 294 4.95 -3.56 21.85
N THR A 295 6.06 -4.27 21.76
CA THR A 295 7.06 -4.39 22.85
C THR A 295 8.17 -3.33 22.79
N SER A 296 8.18 -2.50 21.74
CA SER A 296 9.12 -1.39 21.62
C SER A 296 8.93 -0.36 22.73
N ARG A 297 9.99 0.34 23.07
CA ARG A 297 10.01 1.19 24.26
C ARG A 297 8.95 2.29 24.27
N LEU A 298 8.82 3.01 23.15
CA LEU A 298 7.86 4.11 23.03
C LEU A 298 6.43 3.59 22.93
N TYR A 299 6.17 2.55 22.13
CA TYR A 299 4.82 1.99 22.02
C TYR A 299 4.35 1.45 23.37
N LYS A 300 5.20 0.65 24.04
CA LYS A 300 4.87 0.11 25.35
C LYS A 300 4.53 1.22 26.33
N ARG A 301 5.35 2.28 26.40
CA ARG A 301 5.13 3.38 27.33
C ARG A 301 3.93 4.24 26.97
N LEU A 302 3.91 4.82 25.75
CA LEU A 302 2.93 5.87 25.40
C LEU A 302 1.55 5.32 25.07
N VAL A 303 1.51 4.16 24.39
CA VAL A 303 0.26 3.57 23.89
C VAL A 303 -0.31 2.54 24.87
N TYR A 304 0.55 1.66 25.40
CA TYR A 304 0.13 0.55 26.25
C TYR A 304 0.02 0.93 27.75
N ASP A 305 1.10 1.43 28.37
CA ASP A 305 1.15 1.69 29.80
C ASP A 305 0.47 3.03 30.16
N ASP A 306 0.98 4.17 29.65
CA ASP A 306 0.51 5.51 30.00
C ASP A 306 -0.79 5.90 29.27
N GLN A 307 -1.06 5.27 28.14
CA GLN A 307 -2.25 5.51 27.28
C GLN A 307 -2.47 6.99 26.91
N ILE A 308 -1.38 7.71 26.63
CA ILE A 308 -1.39 9.14 26.28
C ILE A 308 -1.30 9.38 24.78
N ALA A 309 -0.91 8.39 24.02
CA ALA A 309 -0.91 8.41 22.54
C ALA A 309 -1.81 7.31 21.98
N THR A 310 -2.31 7.49 20.76
CA THR A 310 -3.02 6.44 20.01
C THR A 310 -2.08 5.65 19.13
N ASP A 311 -0.96 6.27 18.75
CA ASP A 311 0.07 5.70 17.90
C ASP A 311 1.41 6.37 18.17
N VAL A 312 2.51 5.64 17.95
CA VAL A 312 3.86 6.16 17.94
C VAL A 312 4.72 5.40 16.93
N ALA A 313 5.49 6.13 16.14
CA ALA A 313 6.44 5.59 15.18
C ALA A 313 7.82 6.25 15.36
N ALA A 314 8.88 5.53 15.05
CA ALA A 314 10.20 6.07 14.84
C ALA A 314 10.76 5.48 13.55
N TYR A 315 11.34 6.32 12.70
CA TYR A 315 11.84 5.91 11.39
C TYR A 315 12.91 6.86 10.88
N LEU A 316 13.63 6.42 9.86
CA LEU A 316 14.63 7.23 9.18
C LEU A 316 14.11 7.68 7.82
N ASN A 317 14.47 8.91 7.44
CA ASN A 317 14.50 9.38 6.05
C ASN A 317 15.96 9.43 5.59
N PRO A 318 16.54 8.30 5.16
CA PRO A 318 17.93 8.25 4.75
C PRO A 318 18.08 8.88 3.36
N ARG A 319 19.03 9.80 3.19
CA ARG A 319 19.31 10.52 1.96
C ARG A 319 20.82 10.52 1.67
N GLU A 320 21.21 10.84 0.43
CA GLU A 320 22.58 10.68 -0.06
C GLU A 320 23.62 11.60 0.63
N ILE A 321 23.24 12.84 0.98
CA ILE A 321 24.18 13.81 1.57
C ILE A 321 23.93 14.11 3.03
N GLY A 322 22.98 13.42 3.67
CA GLY A 322 22.54 13.51 5.07
C GLY A 322 21.07 13.16 5.17
N GLY A 323 20.65 12.55 6.25
CA GLY A 323 19.27 12.10 6.45
C GLY A 323 18.60 12.72 7.66
N GLN A 324 17.44 12.18 8.03
CA GLN A 324 16.70 12.56 9.23
C GLN A 324 16.26 11.34 10.02
N PHE A 325 16.44 11.38 11.33
CA PHE A 325 15.82 10.48 12.29
C PHE A 325 14.56 11.15 12.82
N MET A 326 13.44 10.47 12.78
CA MET A 326 12.13 11.03 13.12
C MET A 326 11.42 10.16 14.16
N ILE A 327 10.79 10.80 15.13
CA ILE A 327 9.79 10.20 16.03
C ILE A 327 8.50 10.97 15.85
N GLN A 328 7.41 10.24 15.68
CA GLN A 328 6.07 10.78 15.53
C GLN A 328 5.17 10.15 16.58
N ALA A 329 4.36 10.93 17.28
CA ALA A 329 3.37 10.42 18.23
C ALA A 329 2.03 11.14 18.08
N THR A 330 0.97 10.39 17.83
CA THR A 330 -0.40 10.91 17.74
C THR A 330 -1.02 10.97 19.12
N VAL A 331 -1.34 12.17 19.54
CA VAL A 331 -1.85 12.46 20.91
C VAL A 331 -3.27 11.93 21.05
N ARG A 332 -3.56 11.22 22.14
CA ARG A 332 -4.91 10.74 22.42
C ARG A 332 -5.85 11.92 22.70
N PRO A 333 -7.10 11.93 22.21
CA PRO A 333 -8.07 12.98 22.52
C PRO A 333 -8.22 13.22 24.02
N GLY A 334 -8.18 14.49 24.42
CA GLY A 334 -8.25 14.91 25.82
C GLY A 334 -6.95 14.83 26.61
N VAL A 335 -5.82 14.49 25.97
CA VAL A 335 -4.48 14.53 26.54
C VAL A 335 -3.77 15.79 26.05
N GLU A 336 -3.06 16.47 26.95
CA GLU A 336 -2.22 17.62 26.58
C GLU A 336 -0.98 17.17 25.79
N PRO A 337 -0.67 17.74 24.61
CA PRO A 337 0.48 17.37 23.79
C PRO A 337 1.81 17.39 24.57
N ALA A 338 2.00 18.36 25.45
CA ALA A 338 3.20 18.48 26.29
C ALA A 338 3.46 17.23 27.19
N ARG A 339 2.42 16.48 27.54
CA ARG A 339 2.56 15.24 28.30
C ARG A 339 3.17 14.13 27.46
N VAL A 340 2.77 14.06 26.18
CA VAL A 340 3.32 13.09 25.20
C VAL A 340 4.78 13.45 24.93
N GLU A 341 5.07 14.71 24.63
CA GLU A 341 6.44 15.18 24.40
C GLU A 341 7.36 14.86 25.59
N LYS A 342 6.93 15.13 26.81
CA LYS A 342 7.69 14.80 28.02
C LYS A 342 7.98 13.31 28.13
N ALA A 343 7.02 12.45 27.81
CA ALA A 343 7.22 11.00 27.84
C ALA A 343 8.20 10.51 26.76
N LEU A 344 8.16 11.10 25.55
CA LEU A 344 9.14 10.88 24.50
C LEU A 344 10.55 11.26 24.98
N ASP A 345 10.72 12.45 25.56
CA ASP A 345 12.00 12.96 26.03
C ASP A 345 12.59 12.09 27.16
N GLU A 346 11.76 11.65 28.07
CA GLU A 346 12.20 10.76 29.17
C GLU A 346 12.63 9.38 28.65
N GLU A 347 11.97 8.83 27.64
CA GLU A 347 12.35 7.54 27.07
C GLU A 347 13.64 7.67 26.25
N MET A 348 13.76 8.72 25.45
CA MET A 348 15.00 9.04 24.73
C MET A 348 16.17 9.21 25.70
N ALA A 349 15.99 9.96 26.79
CA ALA A 349 17.03 10.11 27.82
C ALA A 349 17.44 8.78 28.44
N ARG A 350 16.49 7.89 28.72
CA ARG A 350 16.77 6.53 29.24
C ARG A 350 17.54 5.69 28.21
N PHE A 351 17.13 5.75 26.92
CA PHE A 351 17.83 5.04 25.85
C PHE A 351 19.28 5.54 25.72
N LEU A 352 19.47 6.85 25.66
CA LEU A 352 20.82 7.44 25.56
C LEU A 352 21.70 7.12 26.78
N ALA A 353 21.13 7.05 27.98
CA ALA A 353 21.87 6.74 29.21
C ALA A 353 22.26 5.26 29.29
N ALA A 354 21.32 4.34 29.09
CA ALA A 354 21.50 2.91 29.34
C ALA A 354 21.85 2.10 28.08
N GLY A 355 21.51 2.57 26.89
CA GLY A 355 21.59 1.83 25.63
C GLY A 355 20.48 0.76 25.48
N PRO A 356 20.50 0.01 24.38
CA PRO A 356 19.63 -1.13 24.21
C PRO A 356 20.13 -2.35 24.96
N THR A 357 19.23 -3.26 25.32
CA THR A 357 19.56 -4.57 25.84
C THR A 357 19.99 -5.54 24.73
N ALA A 358 20.69 -6.61 25.11
CA ALA A 358 21.05 -7.66 24.13
C ALA A 358 19.81 -8.34 23.50
N ASP A 359 18.71 -8.41 24.25
CA ASP A 359 17.45 -9.02 23.76
C ASP A 359 16.75 -8.10 22.76
N GLU A 360 16.69 -6.79 23.00
CA GLU A 360 16.19 -5.81 22.04
C GLU A 360 16.99 -5.84 20.73
N VAL A 361 18.32 -5.86 20.82
CA VAL A 361 19.17 -5.95 19.62
C VAL A 361 18.94 -7.26 18.86
N ARG A 362 18.80 -8.39 19.56
CA ARG A 362 18.51 -9.68 18.94
C ARG A 362 17.16 -9.67 18.23
N ARG A 363 16.12 -9.11 18.87
CA ARG A 363 14.77 -8.98 18.31
C ARG A 363 14.79 -8.18 16.99
N VAL A 364 15.24 -6.93 17.02
CA VAL A 364 15.22 -6.06 15.81
C VAL A 364 16.08 -6.62 14.69
N ARG A 365 17.20 -7.24 15.02
CA ARG A 365 18.02 -7.97 14.05
C ARG A 365 17.24 -9.08 13.35
N THR A 366 16.53 -9.91 14.10
CA THR A 366 15.73 -11.01 13.54
C THR A 366 14.59 -10.47 12.67
N GLU A 367 13.89 -9.44 13.13
CA GLU A 367 12.82 -8.76 12.39
C GLU A 367 13.35 -8.14 11.08
N TYR A 368 14.48 -7.45 11.14
CA TYR A 368 15.10 -6.85 9.96
C TYR A 368 15.42 -7.90 8.88
N PHE A 369 16.08 -9.00 9.26
CA PHE A 369 16.39 -10.08 8.31
C PHE A 369 15.14 -10.75 7.75
N ALA A 370 14.12 -10.96 8.57
CA ALA A 370 12.84 -11.52 8.10
C ALA A 370 12.12 -10.56 7.13
N ASN A 371 12.11 -9.27 7.43
CA ASN A 371 11.52 -8.25 6.56
C ASN A 371 12.29 -8.08 5.25
N PHE A 372 13.61 -8.09 5.31
CA PHE A 372 14.46 -8.07 4.12
C PHE A 372 14.20 -9.30 3.22
N ALA A 373 14.11 -10.50 3.81
CA ALA A 373 13.77 -11.73 3.08
C ALA A 373 12.41 -11.62 2.37
N ARG A 374 11.40 -11.08 3.06
CA ARG A 374 10.06 -10.85 2.47
C ARG A 374 10.08 -9.80 1.34
N GLY A 375 10.87 -8.74 1.50
CA GLY A 375 11.02 -7.70 0.48
C GLY A 375 11.63 -8.23 -0.81
N VAL A 376 12.74 -8.98 -0.71
CA VAL A 376 13.44 -9.54 -1.87
C VAL A 376 12.81 -10.83 -2.40
N ASP A 377 11.67 -11.27 -1.87
CA ASP A 377 10.81 -12.24 -2.56
C ASP A 377 10.30 -11.67 -3.89
N ARG A 378 10.05 -10.37 -3.94
CA ARG A 378 9.64 -9.67 -5.16
C ARG A 378 10.84 -9.41 -6.09
N ILE A 379 10.60 -9.58 -7.40
CA ILE A 379 11.58 -9.24 -8.45
C ILE A 379 11.60 -7.73 -8.69
N GLY A 380 10.42 -7.12 -8.85
CA GLY A 380 10.21 -5.71 -9.12
C GLY A 380 9.54 -4.95 -7.97
N GLY A 381 9.12 -3.73 -8.24
CA GLY A 381 8.45 -2.84 -7.29
C GLY A 381 9.37 -2.31 -6.19
N PHE A 382 8.78 -1.57 -5.24
CA PHE A 382 9.51 -1.00 -4.11
C PHE A 382 10.12 -2.08 -3.21
N GLY A 383 11.42 -1.97 -2.93
CA GLY A 383 12.15 -2.90 -2.07
C GLY A 383 12.35 -4.29 -2.65
N GLY A 384 11.91 -4.55 -3.89
CA GLY A 384 12.18 -5.77 -4.62
C GLY A 384 13.65 -5.85 -5.08
N LYS A 385 14.03 -7.00 -5.66
CA LYS A 385 15.44 -7.26 -6.06
C LYS A 385 16.01 -6.21 -7.00
N SER A 386 15.23 -5.78 -8.00
CA SER A 386 15.67 -4.74 -8.95
C SER A 386 15.92 -3.40 -8.26
N ASP A 387 15.09 -3.05 -7.30
CA ASP A 387 15.17 -1.79 -6.57
C ASP A 387 16.36 -1.76 -5.61
N VAL A 388 16.57 -2.84 -4.85
CA VAL A 388 17.74 -3.01 -3.95
C VAL A 388 19.06 -2.90 -4.70
N LEU A 389 19.17 -3.51 -5.88
CA LEU A 389 20.38 -3.46 -6.71
C LEU A 389 20.59 -2.06 -7.30
N ALA A 390 19.53 -1.42 -7.82
CA ALA A 390 19.60 -0.07 -8.39
C ALA A 390 19.99 0.97 -7.33
N MET A 391 19.33 0.95 -6.18
CA MET A 391 19.60 1.86 -5.06
C MET A 391 21.04 1.72 -4.56
N SER A 392 21.51 0.49 -4.37
CA SER A 392 22.88 0.21 -3.96
C SER A 392 23.90 0.72 -4.98
N GLN A 393 23.63 0.58 -6.27
CA GLN A 393 24.49 1.09 -7.33
C GLN A 393 24.51 2.62 -7.36
N VAL A 394 23.33 3.27 -7.29
CA VAL A 394 23.22 4.73 -7.43
C VAL A 394 23.88 5.45 -6.25
N TYR A 395 23.61 5.03 -5.03
CA TYR A 395 24.09 5.72 -3.84
C TYR A 395 25.47 5.25 -3.37
N LEU A 396 25.84 3.98 -3.58
CA LEU A 396 27.06 3.39 -3.03
C LEU A 396 28.05 2.90 -4.12
N GLY A 397 27.69 3.01 -5.41
CA GLY A 397 28.55 2.65 -6.55
C GLY A 397 28.68 1.14 -6.84
N ASP A 398 28.08 0.29 -6.00
CA ASP A 398 28.10 -1.17 -6.13
C ASP A 398 26.72 -1.77 -5.91
N PRO A 399 26.16 -2.53 -6.87
CA PRO A 399 24.87 -3.21 -6.68
C PRO A 399 24.83 -4.15 -5.47
N GLY A 400 25.98 -4.71 -5.08
CA GLY A 400 26.13 -5.60 -3.94
C GLY A 400 26.27 -4.91 -2.59
N ALA A 401 26.28 -3.57 -2.53
CA ALA A 401 26.52 -2.81 -1.30
C ALA A 401 25.46 -3.00 -0.21
N TYR A 402 24.23 -3.44 -0.55
CA TYR A 402 23.22 -3.83 0.45
C TYR A 402 23.75 -4.85 1.47
N LYS A 403 24.70 -5.71 1.08
CA LYS A 403 25.36 -6.71 1.95
C LYS A 403 26.14 -6.06 3.09
N ILE A 404 26.59 -4.82 2.91
CA ILE A 404 27.34 -4.09 3.95
C ILE A 404 26.41 -3.80 5.12
N LYS A 405 25.20 -3.27 4.85
CA LYS A 405 24.20 -3.02 5.90
C LYS A 405 23.79 -4.33 6.57
N LEU A 406 23.48 -5.39 5.80
CA LEU A 406 23.16 -6.71 6.36
C LEU A 406 24.25 -7.25 7.28
N ALA A 407 25.53 -7.08 6.92
CA ALA A 407 26.65 -7.53 7.75
C ALA A 407 26.80 -6.69 9.03
N ARG A 408 26.66 -5.36 8.94
CA ARG A 408 26.72 -4.44 10.10
C ARG A 408 25.60 -4.75 11.09
N GLU A 409 24.36 -4.85 10.65
CA GLU A 409 23.24 -5.16 11.53
C GLU A 409 23.36 -6.57 12.15
N ARG A 410 23.90 -7.53 11.42
CA ARG A 410 24.16 -8.89 11.93
C ARG A 410 25.12 -8.89 13.10
N THR A 411 26.12 -8.02 13.09
CA THR A 411 27.20 -7.99 14.09
C THR A 411 27.07 -6.86 15.11
N ALA A 412 26.16 -5.91 14.91
CA ALA A 412 25.92 -4.76 15.79
C ALA A 412 25.81 -5.13 17.26
N THR A 413 26.49 -4.41 18.13
CA THR A 413 26.43 -4.59 19.57
C THR A 413 25.63 -3.49 20.24
N PRO A 414 25.07 -3.73 21.46
CA PRO A 414 24.39 -2.67 22.22
C PRO A 414 25.24 -1.42 22.41
N VAL A 415 26.56 -1.57 22.53
CA VAL A 415 27.49 -0.46 22.75
C VAL A 415 27.63 0.41 21.50
N GLU A 416 27.74 -0.19 20.32
CA GLU A 416 27.86 0.52 19.06
C GLU A 416 26.57 1.28 18.74
N ILE A 417 25.42 0.63 18.91
CA ILE A 417 24.10 1.24 18.71
C ILE A 417 23.89 2.43 19.65
N GLN A 418 24.25 2.28 20.94
CA GLN A 418 24.18 3.38 21.90
C GLN A 418 25.13 4.52 21.54
N ALA A 419 26.33 4.20 21.07
CA ALA A 419 27.31 5.22 20.68
C ALA A 419 26.83 6.06 19.51
N ALA A 420 26.23 5.44 18.49
CA ALA A 420 25.60 6.13 17.37
C ALA A 420 24.44 7.03 17.84
N ALA A 421 23.53 6.49 18.64
CA ALA A 421 22.43 7.28 19.22
C ALA A 421 22.93 8.49 20.02
N ARG A 422 23.95 8.33 20.87
CA ARG A 422 24.54 9.45 21.62
C ARG A 422 25.19 10.50 20.73
N ARG A 423 25.80 10.08 19.62
CA ARG A 423 26.45 10.99 18.68
C ARG A 423 25.46 11.86 17.96
N TRP A 424 24.32 11.32 17.59
CA TRP A 424 23.37 11.97 16.69
C TRP A 424 22.10 12.48 17.36
N LEU A 425 21.59 11.83 18.40
CA LEU A 425 20.27 12.11 18.98
C LEU A 425 20.35 12.79 20.37
N ALA A 426 21.55 13.00 20.92
CA ALA A 426 21.70 13.64 22.24
C ALA A 426 21.50 15.16 22.19
N ASP A 427 21.64 15.80 21.02
CA ASP A 427 21.47 17.23 20.79
C ASP A 427 21.01 17.50 19.38
N GLY A 428 20.50 18.71 19.11
CA GLY A 428 20.06 19.11 17.77
C GLY A 428 18.67 18.63 17.39
N LYS A 429 17.70 18.79 18.29
CA LYS A 429 16.32 18.35 18.11
C LYS A 429 15.42 19.46 17.56
N TYR A 430 14.62 19.14 16.54
CA TYR A 430 13.47 19.95 16.14
C TYR A 430 12.18 19.30 16.62
N VAL A 431 11.27 20.07 17.18
CA VAL A 431 9.96 19.64 17.67
C VAL A 431 8.87 20.39 16.93
N LEU A 432 8.04 19.67 16.20
CA LEU A 432 6.85 20.21 15.55
C LEU A 432 5.59 19.66 16.24
N GLU A 433 4.75 20.57 16.73
CA GLU A 433 3.44 20.24 17.24
C GLU A 433 2.38 20.61 16.19
N VAL A 434 1.61 19.65 15.71
CA VAL A 434 0.52 19.86 14.74
C VAL A 434 -0.82 19.90 15.49
N ARG A 435 -1.64 20.94 15.20
CA ARG A 435 -2.97 21.19 15.78
C ARG A 435 -4.02 21.43 14.69
N PRO A 436 -5.32 21.24 14.93
CA PRO A 436 -6.37 21.36 13.90
C PRO A 436 -6.62 22.74 13.28
N PHE A 437 -6.58 22.87 11.93
CA PHE A 437 -7.15 23.98 11.08
C PHE A 437 -6.87 23.93 9.54
N GLY A 438 -7.50 24.60 8.60
CA GLY A 438 -7.72 25.20 7.43
C GLY A 438 -7.70 25.25 5.97
N ASP A 439 -7.63 25.21 4.73
CA ASP A 439 -7.98 25.06 3.25
C ASP A 439 -7.18 25.72 2.10
N LEU A 440 -7.14 25.22 0.77
CA LEU A 440 -6.85 25.86 -0.58
C LEU A 440 -6.63 24.96 -1.86
N GLU A 441 -6.35 25.47 -3.16
CA GLU A 441 -6.41 24.87 -4.56
C GLU A 441 -5.30 25.20 -5.61
N ASN A 442 -5.06 24.71 -6.86
CA ASN A 442 -5.38 24.22 -8.22
C ASN A 442 -4.36 24.32 -9.43
N ALA A 443 -4.27 23.81 -10.70
CA ALA A 443 -4.27 23.07 -11.89
C ALA A 443 -3.71 23.30 -13.36
N THR A 444 -3.33 22.34 -14.35
CA THR A 444 -3.44 21.83 -15.79
C THR A 444 -2.28 21.77 -16.83
N ALA A 445 -2.18 20.78 -17.93
CA ALA A 445 -1.54 20.74 -19.21
C ALA A 445 -1.27 19.71 -20.30
N LYS A 446 -0.39 19.22 -21.26
CA LYS A 446 -0.42 18.23 -22.41
C LYS A 446 0.86 17.76 -23.18
N ALA A 447 0.78 16.60 -24.01
CA ALA A 447 1.76 16.07 -24.99
C ALA A 447 1.29 15.06 -26.04
N ASP A 448 2.11 14.63 -27.09
CA ASP A 448 1.75 13.70 -28.22
C ASP A 448 2.93 12.91 -28.89
N ARG A 449 2.70 11.63 -29.50
CA ARG A 449 3.63 10.79 -30.30
C ARG A 449 3.04 9.55 -31.03
N SER A 450 3.72 8.89 -32.10
CA SER A 450 3.11 7.97 -33.08
C SER A 450 3.51 6.48 -33.08
N ALA A 451 3.38 5.58 -32.43
CA ALA A 451 3.29 4.09 -32.35
C ALA A 451 4.41 3.23 -31.72
N PRO A 452 4.05 2.41 -30.72
CA PRO A 452 4.92 1.45 -30.02
C PRO A 452 4.99 0.07 -30.69
N PRO A 453 5.98 -0.78 -30.36
CA PRO A 453 6.09 -2.16 -30.83
C PRO A 453 5.05 -3.12 -30.25
N VAL A 454 4.78 -4.21 -30.95
CA VAL A 454 3.80 -5.23 -30.57
C VAL A 454 4.44 -6.31 -29.69
N PRO A 455 3.85 -6.63 -28.49
CA PRO A 455 4.40 -7.66 -27.61
C PRO A 455 4.22 -9.07 -28.16
N GLY A 456 5.10 -10.01 -27.72
CA GLY A 456 5.00 -11.43 -28.00
C GLY A 456 3.82 -12.15 -27.32
N THR A 457 3.67 -13.45 -27.54
CA THR A 457 2.62 -14.26 -26.91
C THR A 457 2.84 -14.34 -25.39
N PRO A 458 1.82 -14.00 -24.58
CA PRO A 458 1.93 -14.00 -23.12
C PRO A 458 2.04 -15.44 -22.57
N PRO A 459 2.82 -15.66 -21.49
CA PRO A 459 2.90 -16.94 -20.80
C PRO A 459 1.60 -17.27 -20.06
N GLU A 460 1.33 -18.56 -19.84
CA GLU A 460 0.19 -19.00 -19.05
C GLU A 460 0.51 -18.97 -17.55
N LEU A 461 -0.46 -18.51 -16.74
CA LEU A 461 -0.37 -18.60 -15.29
C LEU A 461 -0.49 -20.08 -14.85
N ARG A 462 0.45 -20.55 -14.05
CA ARG A 462 0.41 -21.84 -13.37
C ARG A 462 0.46 -21.64 -11.87
N LEU A 463 -0.68 -21.82 -11.19
CA LEU A 463 -0.71 -21.87 -9.73
C LEU A 463 -0.15 -23.21 -9.22
N PRO A 464 0.45 -23.23 -8.01
CA PRO A 464 0.83 -24.46 -7.36
C PRO A 464 -0.37 -25.41 -7.20
N LYS A 465 -0.10 -26.71 -7.17
CA LYS A 465 -1.13 -27.72 -6.89
C LYS A 465 -1.67 -27.52 -5.47
N LEU A 466 -3.00 -27.49 -5.34
CA LEU A 466 -3.65 -27.43 -4.05
C LEU A 466 -3.77 -28.83 -3.43
N GLU A 467 -3.15 -29.02 -2.28
CA GLU A 467 -3.32 -30.21 -1.46
C GLU A 467 -4.30 -29.93 -0.32
N ARG A 468 -5.24 -30.86 -0.09
CA ARG A 468 -6.31 -30.69 0.88
C ARG A 468 -6.25 -31.79 1.94
N ALA A 469 -6.45 -31.41 3.20
CA ALA A 469 -6.59 -32.32 4.32
C ALA A 469 -7.70 -31.81 5.25
N THR A 470 -8.23 -32.72 6.07
CA THR A 470 -9.17 -32.36 7.14
C THR A 470 -8.61 -32.91 8.44
N LEU A 471 -8.42 -32.03 9.43
CA LEU A 471 -7.97 -32.44 10.75
C LEU A 471 -9.09 -33.18 11.51
N SER A 472 -8.76 -33.93 12.55
CA SER A 472 -9.72 -34.64 13.39
C SER A 472 -10.76 -33.72 14.05
N SER A 473 -10.41 -32.45 14.27
CA SER A 473 -11.32 -31.40 14.73
C SER A 473 -12.37 -30.96 13.70
N GLY A 474 -12.20 -31.31 12.41
CA GLY A 474 -13.03 -30.85 11.29
C GLY A 474 -12.47 -29.61 10.56
N LEU A 475 -11.34 -29.04 10.98
CA LEU A 475 -10.70 -27.94 10.29
C LEU A 475 -10.20 -28.39 8.92
N GLN A 476 -10.60 -27.65 7.88
CA GLN A 476 -10.09 -27.85 6.53
C GLN A 476 -8.72 -27.19 6.39
N VAL A 477 -7.75 -27.89 5.80
CA VAL A 477 -6.41 -27.39 5.49
C VAL A 477 -6.21 -27.45 3.99
N VAL A 478 -5.77 -26.34 3.39
CA VAL A 478 -5.43 -26.25 1.97
C VAL A 478 -4.00 -25.74 1.84
N LEU A 479 -3.11 -26.55 1.27
CA LEU A 479 -1.70 -26.24 1.10
C LEU A 479 -1.36 -26.04 -0.39
N ALA A 480 -0.58 -24.99 -0.67
CA ALA A 480 0.14 -24.78 -1.92
C ALA A 480 1.64 -24.71 -1.62
N GLU A 481 2.41 -25.72 -2.04
CA GLU A 481 3.84 -25.78 -1.79
C GLU A 481 4.60 -24.78 -2.66
N ARG A 482 5.50 -23.98 -2.04
CA ARG A 482 6.47 -23.09 -2.68
C ARG A 482 7.77 -23.07 -1.88
N HIS A 483 8.89 -23.39 -2.52
CA HIS A 483 10.17 -23.64 -1.83
C HIS A 483 11.27 -22.63 -2.17
N GLU A 484 10.92 -21.51 -2.84
CA GLU A 484 11.90 -20.53 -3.32
C GLU A 484 12.50 -19.68 -2.18
N ILE A 485 11.77 -19.54 -1.08
CA ILE A 485 12.19 -18.79 0.12
C ILE A 485 11.79 -19.56 1.39
N PRO A 486 12.56 -19.45 2.49
CA PRO A 486 12.31 -20.21 3.72
C PRO A 486 11.20 -19.59 4.58
N LEU A 487 10.05 -19.30 3.98
CA LEU A 487 8.86 -18.74 4.63
C LEU A 487 7.65 -19.66 4.44
N VAL A 488 6.74 -19.62 5.40
CA VAL A 488 5.43 -20.27 5.31
C VAL A 488 4.38 -19.27 5.77
N ASP A 489 3.44 -18.97 4.88
CA ASP A 489 2.32 -18.08 5.12
C ASP A 489 1.03 -18.87 5.37
N PHE A 490 0.27 -18.43 6.34
CA PHE A 490 -0.99 -19.03 6.78
C PHE A 490 -2.10 -18.00 6.74
N GLY A 491 -3.28 -18.42 6.34
CA GLY A 491 -4.48 -17.60 6.40
C GLY A 491 -5.67 -18.40 6.92
N LEU A 492 -6.00 -18.23 8.18
CA LEU A 492 -7.20 -18.84 8.75
C LEU A 492 -8.39 -17.97 8.42
N LEU A 493 -9.30 -18.52 7.61
CA LEU A 493 -10.60 -17.93 7.28
C LEU A 493 -11.66 -18.47 8.25
N VAL A 494 -12.28 -17.60 9.02
CA VAL A 494 -13.44 -17.92 9.85
C VAL A 494 -14.66 -17.20 9.30
N ASP A 495 -15.79 -17.90 9.11
CA ASP A 495 -17.03 -17.33 8.57
C ASP A 495 -17.76 -16.41 9.56
N ALA A 496 -17.11 -15.32 9.97
CA ALA A 496 -17.51 -14.45 11.07
C ALA A 496 -17.19 -12.96 10.81
N GLY A 497 -17.30 -12.47 9.57
CA GLY A 497 -17.07 -11.06 9.22
C GLY A 497 -18.14 -10.09 9.77
N TYR A 498 -18.17 -8.85 9.31
CA TYR A 498 -19.13 -7.83 9.78
C TYR A 498 -20.59 -8.29 9.64
N ALA A 499 -20.89 -9.16 8.68
CA ALA A 499 -22.20 -9.79 8.55
C ALA A 499 -22.62 -10.61 9.78
N ALA A 500 -21.69 -11.05 10.62
CA ALA A 500 -21.96 -11.77 11.86
C ALA A 500 -22.45 -10.85 12.99
N ASP A 501 -22.23 -9.54 12.89
CA ASP A 501 -22.74 -8.55 13.84
C ASP A 501 -24.26 -8.48 13.87
N GLN A 502 -24.93 -9.05 12.86
CA GLN A 502 -26.37 -9.27 12.88
C GLN A 502 -26.86 -10.07 14.13
N PHE A 503 -25.98 -10.90 14.70
CA PHE A 503 -26.26 -11.71 15.89
C PHE A 503 -25.54 -11.16 17.13
N ALA A 504 -24.96 -9.98 17.03
CA ALA A 504 -24.22 -9.29 18.08
C ALA A 504 -24.52 -7.79 18.03
N VAL A 505 -23.69 -7.00 18.65
CA VAL A 505 -23.78 -5.54 18.58
C VAL A 505 -22.88 -5.06 17.43
N PRO A 506 -23.33 -4.13 16.55
CA PRO A 506 -22.50 -3.61 15.47
C PRO A 506 -21.11 -3.15 15.93
N GLY A 507 -20.05 -3.58 15.22
CA GLY A 507 -18.65 -3.35 15.58
C GLY A 507 -18.00 -4.47 16.38
N THR A 508 -18.76 -5.53 16.75
CA THR A 508 -18.22 -6.68 17.52
C THR A 508 -17.19 -7.46 16.72
N ALA A 509 -17.46 -7.81 15.46
CA ALA A 509 -16.54 -8.59 14.63
C ALA A 509 -15.18 -7.91 14.45
N ALA A 510 -15.17 -6.61 14.20
CA ALA A 510 -13.94 -5.83 14.10
C ALA A 510 -13.19 -5.79 15.43
N LEU A 511 -13.88 -5.55 16.54
CA LEU A 511 -13.26 -5.51 17.87
C LEU A 511 -12.70 -6.87 18.30
N VAL A 512 -13.42 -7.97 18.01
CA VAL A 512 -12.92 -9.34 18.23
C VAL A 512 -11.65 -9.57 17.41
N ALA A 513 -11.63 -9.20 16.15
CA ALA A 513 -10.45 -9.35 15.31
C ALA A 513 -9.23 -8.60 15.89
N HIS A 514 -9.40 -7.37 16.34
CA HIS A 514 -8.34 -6.57 16.98
C HIS A 514 -7.91 -7.09 18.36
N LEU A 515 -8.75 -7.89 19.01
CA LEU A 515 -8.49 -8.38 20.36
C LEU A 515 -8.00 -9.84 20.41
N LEU A 516 -7.98 -10.55 19.28
CA LEU A 516 -7.52 -11.94 19.27
C LEU A 516 -6.08 -12.08 19.77
N ASP A 517 -5.19 -11.18 19.35
CA ASP A 517 -3.79 -11.15 19.78
C ASP A 517 -3.54 -10.27 21.01
N ALA A 518 -4.59 -9.73 21.64
CA ALA A 518 -4.46 -8.88 22.82
C ALA A 518 -4.16 -9.65 24.11
N GLY A 519 -4.19 -10.98 24.07
CA GLY A 519 -3.78 -11.86 25.13
C GLY A 519 -4.54 -13.19 25.11
N THR A 520 -3.86 -14.23 25.55
CA THR A 520 -4.42 -15.58 25.71
C THR A 520 -4.47 -15.95 27.18
N GLN A 521 -4.92 -17.16 27.49
CA GLN A 521 -4.84 -17.69 28.86
C GLN A 521 -3.38 -17.92 29.34
N LYS A 522 -2.43 -17.98 28.40
CA LYS A 522 -1.01 -18.28 28.68
C LYS A 522 -0.08 -17.09 28.46
N ARG A 523 -0.50 -16.10 27.67
CA ARG A 523 0.35 -15.00 27.19
C ARG A 523 -0.38 -13.68 27.25
N THR A 524 0.27 -12.65 27.71
CA THR A 524 -0.18 -11.25 27.53
C THR A 524 0.02 -10.79 26.08
N SER A 525 -0.58 -9.67 25.70
CA SER A 525 -0.38 -9.05 24.37
C SER A 525 1.09 -8.73 24.09
N LEU A 526 1.83 -8.26 25.10
CA LEU A 526 3.25 -7.94 24.97
C LEU A 526 4.09 -9.21 24.79
N GLU A 527 3.79 -10.28 25.52
CA GLU A 527 4.50 -11.56 25.38
C GLU A 527 4.22 -12.20 24.01
N ILE A 528 3.01 -12.06 23.47
CA ILE A 528 2.71 -12.50 22.11
C ILE A 528 3.57 -11.73 21.11
N GLY A 529 3.56 -10.41 21.17
CA GLY A 529 4.35 -9.56 20.28
C GLY A 529 5.86 -9.84 20.38
N GLU A 530 6.40 -9.94 21.60
CA GLU A 530 7.83 -10.24 21.84
C GLU A 530 8.23 -11.61 21.30
N GLN A 531 7.41 -12.65 21.57
CA GLN A 531 7.73 -14.01 21.13
C GLN A 531 7.65 -14.14 19.60
N LEU A 532 6.65 -13.50 18.95
CA LEU A 532 6.55 -13.47 17.48
C LEU A 532 7.76 -12.75 16.87
N ALA A 533 8.15 -11.59 17.41
CA ALA A 533 9.31 -10.85 16.95
C ALA A 533 10.61 -11.64 17.08
N GLN A 534 10.83 -12.33 18.22
CA GLN A 534 12.00 -13.20 18.42
C GLN A 534 12.06 -14.38 17.44
N LEU A 535 10.91 -14.83 16.93
CA LEU A 535 10.80 -15.91 15.96
C LEU A 535 10.83 -15.42 14.51
N GLY A 536 10.83 -14.09 14.26
CA GLY A 536 10.68 -13.50 12.93
C GLY A 536 9.30 -13.78 12.32
N ALA A 537 8.29 -14.01 13.15
CA ALA A 537 6.93 -14.27 12.73
C ALA A 537 6.05 -13.02 12.81
N THR A 538 5.02 -12.96 11.97
CA THR A 538 4.02 -11.88 11.99
C THR A 538 2.62 -12.47 12.08
N LEU A 539 1.76 -11.80 12.85
CA LEU A 539 0.34 -12.14 12.97
C LEU A 539 -0.49 -10.88 12.78
N ASN A 540 -1.41 -10.91 11.82
CA ASN A 540 -2.37 -9.84 11.56
C ASN A 540 -3.77 -10.44 11.51
N VAL A 541 -4.69 -9.88 12.27
CA VAL A 541 -6.08 -10.31 12.26
C VAL A 541 -6.97 -9.15 11.83
N GLY A 542 -7.81 -9.41 10.83
CA GLY A 542 -8.74 -8.43 10.29
C GLY A 542 -10.11 -9.06 10.00
N ALA A 543 -11.11 -8.22 9.84
CA ALA A 543 -12.43 -8.64 9.42
C ALA A 543 -12.82 -7.96 8.11
N ASN A 544 -13.55 -8.65 7.26
CA ASN A 544 -14.26 -8.11 6.10
C ASN A 544 -15.76 -8.40 6.21
N MET A 545 -16.54 -8.16 5.17
CA MET A 545 -17.99 -8.39 5.22
C MET A 545 -18.35 -9.82 5.64
N ASP A 546 -17.65 -10.83 5.15
CA ASP A 546 -18.02 -12.24 5.31
C ASP A 546 -17.18 -13.00 6.32
N SER A 547 -15.92 -12.63 6.53
CA SER A 547 -14.95 -13.42 7.27
C SER A 547 -14.10 -12.60 8.24
N ILE A 548 -13.69 -13.22 9.35
CA ILE A 548 -12.46 -12.84 10.07
C ILE A 548 -11.33 -13.65 9.48
N VAL A 549 -10.23 -13.00 9.19
CA VAL A 549 -9.03 -13.60 8.59
C VAL A 549 -7.84 -13.36 9.51
N ALA A 550 -7.27 -14.44 10.04
CA ALA A 550 -5.99 -14.37 10.75
C ALA A 550 -4.87 -14.78 9.79
N ARG A 551 -4.08 -13.79 9.35
CA ARG A 551 -2.90 -13.98 8.51
C ARG A 551 -1.67 -14.11 9.39
N PHE A 552 -0.88 -15.13 9.12
CA PHE A 552 0.29 -15.46 9.90
C PHE A 552 1.42 -15.84 8.95
N SER A 553 2.61 -15.29 9.17
CA SER A 553 3.83 -15.59 8.39
C SER A 553 4.95 -15.98 9.34
N ALA A 554 5.67 -17.04 9.03
CA ALA A 554 6.78 -17.52 9.86
C ALA A 554 7.95 -18.03 9.03
N LEU A 555 9.17 -17.84 9.55
CA LEU A 555 10.36 -18.52 9.04
C LEU A 555 10.23 -20.04 9.24
N LYS A 556 10.58 -20.84 8.22
CA LYS A 556 10.55 -22.30 8.28
C LYS A 556 11.33 -22.86 9.47
N SER A 557 12.49 -22.25 9.78
CA SER A 557 13.34 -22.65 10.92
C SER A 557 12.65 -22.52 12.27
N ASN A 558 11.67 -21.61 12.39
CA ASN A 558 10.97 -21.26 13.62
C ASN A 558 9.50 -21.66 13.57
N LEU A 559 9.10 -22.47 12.57
CA LEU A 559 7.69 -22.75 12.28
C LEU A 559 6.92 -23.38 13.45
N GLU A 560 7.49 -24.38 14.13
CA GLU A 560 6.79 -25.07 15.22
C GLU A 560 6.48 -24.15 16.41
N PRO A 561 7.44 -23.42 17.00
CA PRO A 561 7.13 -22.50 18.11
C PRO A 561 6.24 -21.33 17.68
N SER A 562 6.33 -20.90 16.42
CA SER A 562 5.46 -19.85 15.88
C SER A 562 4.01 -20.32 15.74
N LEU A 563 3.78 -21.54 15.25
CA LEU A 563 2.45 -22.14 15.17
C LEU A 563 1.81 -22.37 16.54
N GLU A 564 2.60 -22.63 17.59
CA GLU A 564 2.07 -22.75 18.96
C GLU A 564 1.48 -21.42 19.45
N ILE A 565 2.09 -20.28 19.10
CA ILE A 565 1.55 -18.95 19.42
C ILE A 565 0.30 -18.69 18.60
N PHE A 566 0.34 -18.96 17.30
CA PHE A 566 -0.80 -18.79 16.40
C PHE A 566 -2.03 -19.60 16.87
N ALA A 567 -1.85 -20.86 17.17
CA ALA A 567 -2.92 -21.72 17.67
C ALA A 567 -3.47 -21.22 19.03
N ASP A 568 -2.60 -20.78 19.94
CA ASP A 568 -3.01 -20.25 21.23
C ASP A 568 -3.84 -18.97 21.09
N VAL A 569 -3.47 -18.05 20.19
CA VAL A 569 -4.22 -16.83 19.90
C VAL A 569 -5.59 -17.15 19.30
N VAL A 570 -5.65 -18.08 18.35
CA VAL A 570 -6.93 -18.45 17.70
C VAL A 570 -7.87 -19.19 18.64
N LEU A 571 -7.34 -20.11 19.46
CA LEU A 571 -8.14 -21.03 20.26
C LEU A 571 -8.48 -20.52 21.66
N ASN A 572 -7.57 -19.74 22.27
CA ASN A 572 -7.63 -19.41 23.70
C ASN A 572 -7.53 -17.89 23.98
N PRO A 573 -8.16 -17.01 23.18
CA PRO A 573 -8.12 -15.59 23.49
C PRO A 573 -8.76 -15.32 24.84
N ALA A 574 -8.07 -14.53 25.67
CA ALA A 574 -8.55 -14.23 27.03
C ALA A 574 -9.39 -12.95 27.08
N PHE A 575 -9.28 -12.10 26.07
CA PHE A 575 -9.90 -10.77 26.02
C PHE A 575 -9.69 -10.00 27.35
N PRO A 576 -8.43 -9.70 27.77
CA PRO A 576 -8.19 -9.06 29.07
C PRO A 576 -8.94 -7.74 29.18
N GLN A 577 -9.49 -7.42 30.34
CA GLN A 577 -10.35 -6.25 30.54
C GLN A 577 -9.63 -4.92 30.20
N ALA A 578 -8.33 -4.82 30.49
CA ALA A 578 -7.55 -3.61 30.20
C ALA A 578 -7.37 -3.42 28.68
N ASP A 579 -7.07 -4.50 27.95
CA ASP A 579 -6.90 -4.50 26.49
C ASP A 579 -8.22 -4.26 25.80
N PHE A 580 -9.31 -4.89 26.25
CA PHE A 580 -10.66 -4.63 25.78
C PHE A 580 -10.98 -3.13 25.89
N ALA A 581 -10.78 -2.53 27.07
CA ALA A 581 -11.09 -1.11 27.28
C ALA A 581 -10.20 -0.18 26.42
N ARG A 582 -8.95 -0.57 26.15
CA ARG A 582 -8.05 0.16 25.26
C ARG A 582 -8.52 0.09 23.80
N GLU A 583 -8.79 -1.11 23.29
CA GLU A 583 -9.22 -1.32 21.92
C GLU A 583 -10.62 -0.74 21.64
N GLN A 584 -11.54 -0.83 22.61
CA GLN A 584 -12.85 -0.17 22.52
C GLN A 584 -12.70 1.34 22.36
N LYS A 585 -11.81 1.98 23.15
CA LYS A 585 -11.51 3.43 23.02
C LYS A 585 -10.86 3.75 21.67
N ARG A 586 -9.97 2.87 21.17
CA ARG A 586 -9.34 3.02 19.85
C ARG A 586 -10.39 2.96 18.74
N GLN A 587 -11.31 2.00 18.79
CA GLN A 587 -12.40 1.89 17.82
C GLN A 587 -13.36 3.08 17.88
N LEU A 588 -13.69 3.59 19.07
CA LEU A 588 -14.48 4.82 19.21
C LEU A 588 -13.76 6.03 18.58
N ALA A 589 -12.46 6.17 18.80
CA ALA A 589 -11.67 7.22 18.17
C ALA A 589 -11.59 7.06 16.63
N ALA A 590 -11.52 5.84 16.13
CA ALA A 590 -11.58 5.55 14.70
C ALA A 590 -12.94 5.96 14.10
N ILE A 591 -14.05 5.66 14.79
CA ILE A 591 -15.39 6.10 14.37
C ILE A 591 -15.48 7.64 14.29
N GLU A 592 -14.93 8.35 15.25
CA GLU A 592 -14.94 9.83 15.20
C GLU A 592 -14.09 10.35 14.03
N ARG A 593 -12.97 9.71 13.68
CA ARG A 593 -12.20 10.03 12.50
C ARG A 593 -13.00 9.73 11.22
N GLU A 594 -13.60 8.55 11.09
CA GLU A 594 -14.45 8.16 9.95
C GLU A 594 -15.57 9.17 9.67
N LYS A 595 -16.09 9.85 10.70
CA LYS A 595 -17.09 10.92 10.56
C LYS A 595 -16.51 12.22 9.96
N THR A 596 -15.21 12.34 9.85
CA THR A 596 -14.53 13.52 9.28
C THR A 596 -13.93 13.24 7.90
N GLU A 597 -13.73 11.98 7.53
CA GLU A 597 -13.18 11.57 6.24
C GLU A 597 -14.32 11.36 5.21
N PRO A 598 -14.38 12.12 4.10
CA PRO A 598 -15.53 12.11 3.21
C PRO A 598 -15.93 10.73 2.66
N ILE A 599 -14.96 9.91 2.27
CA ILE A 599 -15.24 8.56 1.77
C ILE A 599 -15.78 7.67 2.88
N GLU A 600 -15.19 7.75 4.08
CA GLU A 600 -15.61 6.96 5.24
C GLU A 600 -17.01 7.36 5.71
N MET A 601 -17.33 8.66 5.71
CA MET A 601 -18.69 9.15 5.97
C MET A 601 -19.71 8.46 5.08
N GLY A 602 -19.40 8.33 3.79
CA GLY A 602 -20.26 7.64 2.82
C GLY A 602 -20.34 6.13 3.06
N LEU A 603 -19.22 5.46 3.33
CA LEU A 603 -19.17 4.03 3.61
C LEU A 603 -19.86 3.64 4.94
N ARG A 604 -20.10 4.60 5.82
CA ARG A 604 -20.87 4.38 7.04
C ARG A 604 -22.36 4.38 6.78
N VAL A 605 -22.88 5.21 5.86
CA VAL A 605 -24.33 5.39 5.67
C VAL A 605 -24.87 4.60 4.47
N LEU A 606 -24.06 4.45 3.42
CA LEU A 606 -24.48 3.82 2.16
C LEU A 606 -24.96 2.38 2.32
N PRO A 607 -24.34 1.51 3.17
CA PRO A 607 -24.77 0.13 3.37
C PRO A 607 -26.26 0.00 3.76
N ALA A 608 -26.68 0.73 4.79
CA ALA A 608 -28.05 0.71 5.28
C ALA A 608 -29.06 1.26 4.25
N LEU A 609 -28.63 2.20 3.41
CA LEU A 609 -29.44 2.77 2.33
C LEU A 609 -29.62 1.82 1.15
N ILE A 610 -28.65 0.94 0.89
CA ILE A 610 -28.69 -0.06 -0.19
C ILE A 610 -29.40 -1.33 0.24
N TYR A 611 -28.99 -1.91 1.38
CA TYR A 611 -29.47 -3.22 1.81
C TYR A 611 -30.71 -3.17 2.71
N GLY A 612 -30.98 -2.01 3.30
CA GLY A 612 -32.04 -1.88 4.31
C GLY A 612 -31.66 -2.47 5.68
N GLN A 613 -32.37 -2.03 6.70
CA GLN A 613 -32.14 -2.51 8.07
C GLN A 613 -32.40 -4.00 8.22
N GLY A 614 -31.58 -4.68 9.03
CA GLY A 614 -31.71 -6.12 9.32
C GLY A 614 -31.11 -7.05 8.27
N HIS A 615 -30.52 -6.51 7.19
CA HIS A 615 -29.68 -7.29 6.29
C HIS A 615 -28.26 -7.41 6.84
N ALA A 616 -27.59 -8.56 6.64
CA ALA A 616 -26.27 -8.80 7.18
C ALA A 616 -25.17 -7.80 6.67
N TYR A 617 -25.39 -7.17 5.52
CA TYR A 617 -24.45 -6.17 4.94
C TYR A 617 -24.93 -4.73 5.14
N SER A 618 -25.91 -4.47 6.01
CA SER A 618 -26.42 -3.11 6.25
C SER A 618 -25.59 -2.29 7.23
N GLU A 619 -24.67 -2.89 7.95
CA GLU A 619 -23.77 -2.21 8.87
C GLU A 619 -22.68 -1.42 8.12
N PRO A 620 -22.05 -0.40 8.74
CA PRO A 620 -20.97 0.35 8.10
C PRO A 620 -19.90 -0.56 7.49
N TRP A 621 -19.55 -0.34 6.21
CA TRP A 621 -18.53 -1.17 5.55
C TRP A 621 -17.11 -0.95 6.08
N THR A 622 -16.91 0.06 6.92
CA THR A 622 -15.71 0.19 7.75
C THR A 622 -15.59 -0.92 8.81
N GLY A 623 -16.70 -1.60 9.13
CA GLY A 623 -16.77 -2.62 10.17
C GLY A 623 -16.71 -2.08 11.60
N SER A 624 -16.52 -0.78 11.76
CA SER A 624 -16.32 -0.14 13.06
C SER A 624 -17.59 -0.10 13.94
N GLY A 625 -18.79 -0.31 13.35
CA GLY A 625 -20.07 -0.11 14.03
C GLY A 625 -20.43 1.37 14.24
N THR A 626 -21.19 1.68 15.25
CA THR A 626 -21.52 3.06 15.63
C THR A 626 -20.92 3.40 17.00
N ALA A 627 -20.72 4.69 17.30
CA ALA A 627 -20.24 5.11 18.63
C ALA A 627 -21.18 4.60 19.76
N ALA A 628 -22.51 4.64 19.51
CA ALA A 628 -23.52 4.17 20.48
C ALA A 628 -23.51 2.65 20.64
N SER A 629 -23.24 1.87 19.58
CA SER A 629 -23.15 0.40 19.66
C SER A 629 -21.85 -0.01 20.36
N VAL A 630 -20.71 0.53 19.94
CA VAL A 630 -19.38 0.16 20.46
C VAL A 630 -19.24 0.52 21.94
N ALA A 631 -19.79 1.68 22.37
CA ALA A 631 -19.78 2.06 23.79
C ALA A 631 -20.53 1.10 24.73
N LYS A 632 -21.44 0.27 24.21
CA LYS A 632 -22.20 -0.73 24.97
C LYS A 632 -21.53 -2.09 25.01
N LEU A 633 -20.56 -2.34 24.14
CA LEU A 633 -19.87 -3.64 24.08
C LEU A 633 -19.15 -3.95 25.39
N THR A 634 -19.17 -5.22 25.74
CA THR A 634 -18.51 -5.77 26.93
C THR A 634 -17.52 -6.85 26.52
N ARG A 635 -16.59 -7.18 27.40
CA ARG A 635 -15.66 -8.30 27.20
C ARG A 635 -16.39 -9.63 26.98
N GLU A 636 -17.51 -9.82 27.67
CA GLU A 636 -18.34 -11.01 27.54
C GLU A 636 -18.98 -11.13 26.16
N ASP A 637 -19.22 -10.01 25.47
CA ASP A 637 -19.69 -10.01 24.09
C ASP A 637 -18.60 -10.55 23.16
N MET A 638 -17.33 -10.21 23.39
CA MET A 638 -16.19 -10.74 22.64
C MET A 638 -16.07 -12.25 22.80
N ALA A 639 -16.14 -12.73 24.05
CA ALA A 639 -16.06 -14.15 24.34
C ALA A 639 -17.23 -14.94 23.71
N ARG A 640 -18.49 -14.44 23.81
CA ARG A 640 -19.65 -15.05 23.16
C ARG A 640 -19.54 -15.08 21.64
N PHE A 641 -19.03 -13.99 21.03
CA PHE A 641 -18.83 -13.94 19.59
C PHE A 641 -17.81 -14.98 19.16
N HIS A 642 -16.65 -15.05 19.84
CA HIS A 642 -15.63 -16.05 19.57
C HIS A 642 -16.20 -17.47 19.75
N GLU A 643 -16.86 -17.75 20.85
CA GLU A 643 -17.50 -19.08 21.11
C GLU A 643 -18.53 -19.45 20.04
N SER A 644 -19.30 -18.48 19.51
CA SER A 644 -20.34 -18.75 18.52
C SER A 644 -19.79 -19.02 17.12
N TRP A 645 -18.74 -18.34 16.73
CA TRP A 645 -18.27 -18.29 15.34
C TRP A 645 -16.97 -19.05 15.08
N PHE A 646 -16.06 -19.13 16.06
CA PHE A 646 -14.78 -19.81 15.87
C PHE A 646 -14.95 -21.32 16.03
N LYS A 647 -15.42 -21.95 14.98
CA LYS A 647 -15.63 -23.40 14.91
C LYS A 647 -14.79 -24.00 13.78
N PRO A 648 -14.08 -25.13 14.00
CA PRO A 648 -13.20 -25.69 12.99
C PRO A 648 -13.93 -26.12 11.71
N ASN A 649 -15.16 -26.56 11.82
CA ASN A 649 -16.01 -26.94 10.67
C ASN A 649 -16.62 -25.72 9.92
N HIS A 650 -16.44 -24.51 10.41
CA HIS A 650 -16.75 -23.22 9.76
C HIS A 650 -15.50 -22.39 9.50
N ALA A 651 -14.33 -23.02 9.52
CA ALA A 651 -13.04 -22.39 9.26
C ALA A 651 -12.24 -23.18 8.23
N THR A 652 -11.38 -22.50 7.51
CA THR A 652 -10.40 -23.11 6.61
C THR A 652 -9.04 -22.47 6.81
N LEU A 653 -8.01 -23.27 7.00
CA LEU A 653 -6.63 -22.83 7.07
C LEU A 653 -5.98 -23.02 5.69
N VAL A 654 -5.65 -21.91 5.04
CA VAL A 654 -4.86 -21.88 3.81
C VAL A 654 -3.41 -21.73 4.18
N VAL A 655 -2.52 -22.47 3.53
CA VAL A 655 -1.08 -22.43 3.75
C VAL A 655 -0.36 -22.34 2.41
N VAL A 656 0.61 -21.45 2.30
CA VAL A 656 1.46 -21.31 1.12
C VAL A 656 2.91 -21.15 1.60
N GLY A 657 3.85 -21.90 1.05
CA GLY A 657 5.26 -21.72 1.36
C GLY A 657 6.10 -22.99 1.45
N ASP A 658 7.26 -22.85 2.08
CA ASP A 658 8.27 -23.91 2.16
C ASP A 658 7.94 -24.97 3.24
N THR A 659 6.91 -25.73 2.98
CA THR A 659 6.49 -26.90 3.78
C THR A 659 5.78 -27.92 2.90
N THR A 660 5.57 -29.13 3.41
CA THR A 660 4.76 -30.17 2.76
C THR A 660 3.59 -30.57 3.65
N MET A 661 2.55 -31.20 3.06
CA MET A 661 1.43 -31.71 3.85
C MET A 661 1.88 -32.78 4.86
N ALA A 662 2.89 -33.55 4.52
CA ALA A 662 3.45 -34.57 5.42
C ALA A 662 4.14 -33.96 6.67
N GLU A 663 4.78 -32.80 6.51
CA GLU A 663 5.40 -32.06 7.62
C GLU A 663 4.37 -31.28 8.44
N LEU A 664 3.39 -30.69 7.76
CA LEU A 664 2.45 -29.74 8.34
C LEU A 664 1.29 -30.42 9.08
N HIS A 665 0.69 -31.47 8.48
CA HIS A 665 -0.53 -32.09 9.02
C HIS A 665 -0.35 -32.60 10.46
N PRO A 666 0.72 -33.32 10.83
CA PRO A 666 0.90 -33.78 12.21
C PRO A 666 1.05 -32.64 13.23
N ARG A 667 1.67 -31.53 12.82
CA ARG A 667 1.83 -30.35 13.67
C ARG A 667 0.49 -29.65 13.92
N LEU A 668 -0.29 -29.45 12.86
CA LEU A 668 -1.62 -28.87 12.96
C LEU A 668 -2.59 -29.80 13.74
N GLU A 669 -2.52 -31.10 13.52
CA GLU A 669 -3.32 -32.07 14.27
C GLU A 669 -3.04 -31.95 15.77
N LYS A 670 -1.77 -31.89 16.19
CA LYS A 670 -1.36 -31.67 17.59
C LYS A 670 -1.93 -30.40 18.20
N LEU A 671 -1.98 -29.30 17.41
CA LEU A 671 -2.36 -27.98 17.89
C LEU A 671 -3.88 -27.75 17.90
N PHE A 672 -4.61 -28.30 16.93
CA PHE A 672 -6.02 -28.02 16.69
C PHE A 672 -6.97 -29.22 17.00
N ALA A 673 -6.46 -30.36 17.49
CA ALA A 673 -7.27 -31.54 17.79
C ALA A 673 -8.40 -31.29 18.82
N ASP A 674 -8.14 -30.41 19.79
CA ASP A 674 -9.11 -30.08 20.83
C ASP A 674 -10.09 -28.97 20.43
N TRP A 675 -9.95 -28.36 19.27
CA TRP A 675 -10.91 -27.39 18.75
C TRP A 675 -12.23 -28.09 18.37
N LYS A 676 -13.29 -27.79 19.09
CA LYS A 676 -14.56 -28.54 18.96
C LYS A 676 -15.42 -27.98 17.83
N PRO A 677 -15.92 -28.84 16.93
CA PRO A 677 -16.91 -28.45 15.93
C PRO A 677 -18.22 -27.99 16.56
N GLY A 678 -19.00 -27.22 15.84
CA GLY A 678 -20.29 -26.73 16.32
C GLY A 678 -21.06 -26.04 15.20
N GLU A 679 -22.26 -25.59 15.52
CA GLU A 679 -23.05 -24.79 14.59
C GLU A 679 -22.79 -23.30 14.76
N ALA A 680 -22.79 -22.55 13.66
CA ALA A 680 -22.73 -21.09 13.62
C ALA A 680 -24.11 -20.53 13.21
N PRO A 681 -24.49 -19.34 13.67
CA PRO A 681 -25.73 -18.69 13.27
C PRO A 681 -25.81 -18.46 11.75
N LYS A 682 -27.00 -18.54 11.16
CA LYS A 682 -27.20 -18.34 9.73
C LYS A 682 -27.45 -16.86 9.40
N LYS A 683 -26.49 -16.20 8.75
CA LYS A 683 -26.57 -14.80 8.36
C LYS A 683 -27.71 -14.54 7.36
N ASN A 684 -28.41 -13.40 7.51
CA ASN A 684 -29.44 -12.97 6.56
C ASN A 684 -28.77 -12.21 5.41
N VAL A 685 -28.43 -12.91 4.36
CA VAL A 685 -27.91 -12.38 3.09
C VAL A 685 -28.96 -12.50 1.97
N ALA A 686 -30.24 -12.38 2.32
CA ALA A 686 -31.33 -12.47 1.36
C ALA A 686 -31.21 -11.39 0.26
N ALA A 687 -31.61 -11.74 -0.96
CA ALA A 687 -31.53 -10.80 -2.06
C ALA A 687 -32.43 -9.57 -1.84
N VAL A 688 -31.88 -8.40 -2.09
CA VAL A 688 -32.59 -7.12 -2.06
C VAL A 688 -32.67 -6.53 -3.47
N GLY A 689 -33.72 -5.77 -3.75
CA GLY A 689 -33.85 -5.04 -5.03
C GLY A 689 -33.34 -3.62 -4.91
N PRO A 690 -32.91 -3.00 -6.02
CA PRO A 690 -32.56 -1.59 -6.05
C PRO A 690 -33.79 -0.72 -5.75
N PRO A 691 -33.63 0.55 -5.34
CA PRO A 691 -34.76 1.45 -5.07
C PRO A 691 -35.64 1.62 -6.32
N ALA A 692 -36.91 1.97 -6.14
CA ALA A 692 -37.85 2.15 -7.26
C ALA A 692 -37.43 3.29 -8.20
N ARG A 693 -36.68 4.27 -7.68
CA ARG A 693 -36.05 5.38 -8.40
C ARG A 693 -34.85 5.86 -7.61
N SER A 694 -33.92 6.55 -8.25
CA SER A 694 -32.75 7.11 -7.59
C SER A 694 -33.12 8.07 -6.44
N VAL A 695 -32.31 8.03 -5.40
CA VAL A 695 -32.39 8.96 -4.26
C VAL A 695 -31.00 9.57 -4.07
N VAL A 696 -30.95 10.89 -3.82
CA VAL A 696 -29.72 11.62 -3.56
C VAL A 696 -29.68 12.06 -2.10
N TYR A 697 -28.71 11.59 -1.36
CA TYR A 697 -28.48 12.00 0.02
C TYR A 697 -27.33 13.03 0.06
N LEU A 698 -27.62 14.21 0.62
CA LEU A 698 -26.63 15.26 0.83
C LEU A 698 -26.13 15.20 2.28
N MET A 699 -24.84 15.10 2.46
CA MET A 699 -24.16 15.24 3.76
C MET A 699 -23.35 16.52 3.75
N ASP A 700 -23.56 17.34 4.78
CA ASP A 700 -22.93 18.65 4.88
C ASP A 700 -21.51 18.55 5.44
N ARG A 701 -20.55 19.13 4.73
CA ARG A 701 -19.16 19.34 5.19
C ARG A 701 -18.76 20.78 4.86
N PRO A 702 -19.09 21.75 5.75
CA PRO A 702 -18.86 23.16 5.49
C PRO A 702 -17.38 23.47 5.20
N GLY A 703 -17.13 24.32 4.22
CA GLY A 703 -15.78 24.73 3.84
C GLY A 703 -15.00 23.72 3.00
N SER A 704 -15.55 22.55 2.68
CA SER A 704 -14.88 21.54 1.86
C SER A 704 -14.55 22.06 0.47
N GLN A 705 -13.30 21.90 0.04
CA GLN A 705 -12.86 22.26 -1.32
C GLN A 705 -13.17 21.15 -2.32
N GLN A 706 -13.31 19.92 -1.86
CA GLN A 706 -13.74 18.78 -2.66
C GLN A 706 -15.09 18.27 -2.17
N THR A 707 -15.86 17.73 -3.12
CA THR A 707 -17.08 16.97 -2.88
C THR A 707 -16.81 15.52 -3.17
N MET A 708 -17.06 14.64 -2.20
CA MET A 708 -17.09 13.20 -2.44
C MET A 708 -18.45 12.79 -2.97
N ILE A 709 -18.47 12.24 -4.17
CA ILE A 709 -19.66 11.63 -4.78
C ILE A 709 -19.55 10.12 -4.67
N LEU A 710 -20.53 9.49 -4.03
CA LEU A 710 -20.71 8.05 -4.03
C LEU A 710 -22.04 7.72 -4.69
N ALA A 711 -22.08 6.64 -5.45
CA ALA A 711 -23.33 6.08 -5.95
C ALA A 711 -23.28 4.56 -5.85
N GLY A 712 -24.30 3.94 -5.30
CA GLY A 712 -24.30 2.52 -5.05
C GLY A 712 -25.61 1.80 -5.35
N THR A 713 -25.48 0.52 -5.67
CA THR A 713 -26.57 -0.47 -5.77
C THR A 713 -26.01 -1.86 -5.48
N VAL A 714 -26.87 -2.87 -5.54
CA VAL A 714 -26.45 -4.27 -5.42
C VAL A 714 -26.09 -4.88 -6.75
N ALA A 715 -25.11 -5.75 -6.77
CA ALA A 715 -24.69 -6.58 -7.89
C ALA A 715 -24.76 -8.07 -7.48
N PRO A 716 -24.72 -9.01 -8.44
CA PRO A 716 -24.65 -10.44 -8.14
C PRO A 716 -23.47 -10.80 -7.24
N PRO A 717 -23.55 -11.90 -6.51
CA PRO A 717 -22.47 -12.36 -5.61
C PRO A 717 -21.20 -12.70 -6.39
N ARG A 718 -20.08 -12.82 -5.66
CA ARG A 718 -18.74 -13.08 -6.24
C ARG A 718 -18.64 -14.40 -7.01
N ASN A 719 -19.48 -15.38 -6.70
CA ASN A 719 -19.54 -16.69 -7.38
C ASN A 719 -20.63 -16.78 -8.46
N ASP A 720 -21.18 -15.65 -8.90
CA ASP A 720 -22.15 -15.64 -10.01
C ASP A 720 -21.49 -16.13 -11.31
N PRO A 721 -22.18 -16.93 -12.14
CA PRO A 721 -21.64 -17.36 -13.43
C PRO A 721 -21.21 -16.22 -14.36
N ALA A 722 -21.82 -15.03 -14.25
CA ALA A 722 -21.47 -13.83 -15.00
C ALA A 722 -20.31 -13.02 -14.39
N GLU A 723 -19.70 -13.49 -13.29
CA GLU A 723 -18.70 -12.75 -12.53
C GLU A 723 -17.59 -12.15 -13.39
N ILE A 724 -17.02 -12.94 -14.30
CA ILE A 724 -15.90 -12.49 -15.14
C ILE A 724 -16.37 -11.37 -16.08
N SER A 725 -17.54 -11.53 -16.69
CA SER A 725 -18.10 -10.49 -17.57
C SER A 725 -18.52 -9.24 -16.81
N LEU A 726 -19.03 -9.39 -15.58
CA LEU A 726 -19.36 -8.26 -14.68
C LEU A 726 -18.10 -7.48 -14.26
N SER A 727 -17.04 -8.18 -13.88
CA SER A 727 -15.76 -7.56 -13.52
C SER A 727 -15.12 -6.86 -14.71
N THR A 728 -15.08 -7.50 -15.88
CA THR A 728 -14.53 -6.89 -17.12
C THR A 728 -15.35 -5.66 -17.54
N MET A 729 -16.68 -5.71 -17.46
CA MET A 729 -17.54 -4.54 -17.70
C MET A 729 -17.26 -3.42 -16.69
N ASN A 730 -17.12 -3.76 -15.41
CA ASN A 730 -16.76 -2.77 -14.39
C ASN A 730 -15.39 -2.12 -14.65
N ASN A 731 -14.40 -2.89 -15.10
CA ASN A 731 -13.07 -2.36 -15.45
C ASN A 731 -13.13 -1.40 -16.64
N ILE A 732 -14.00 -1.65 -17.62
CA ILE A 732 -14.27 -0.69 -18.70
C ILE A 732 -14.95 0.58 -18.18
N LEU A 733 -15.91 0.44 -17.26
CA LEU A 733 -16.69 1.57 -16.73
C LEU A 733 -15.86 2.44 -15.77
N GLY A 734 -15.20 1.82 -14.76
CA GLY A 734 -14.56 2.56 -13.68
C GLY A 734 -13.49 1.80 -12.88
N GLY A 735 -13.18 0.54 -13.22
CA GLY A 735 -12.27 -0.29 -12.42
C GLY A 735 -10.78 -0.17 -12.80
N ASP A 736 -10.48 0.23 -14.02
CA ASP A 736 -9.13 0.45 -14.55
C ASP A 736 -8.81 1.94 -14.63
N PHE A 737 -7.53 2.28 -14.68
CA PHE A 737 -7.09 3.66 -14.91
C PHE A 737 -7.67 4.22 -16.23
N GLY A 738 -7.61 3.46 -17.33
CA GLY A 738 -8.17 3.82 -18.63
C GLY A 738 -9.70 3.66 -18.75
N SER A 739 -10.42 3.53 -17.63
CA SER A 739 -11.88 3.38 -17.60
C SER A 739 -12.62 4.65 -17.97
N ARG A 740 -13.87 4.52 -18.40
CA ARG A 740 -14.69 5.66 -18.85
C ARG A 740 -14.84 6.75 -17.83
N ILE A 741 -15.14 6.38 -16.57
CA ILE A 741 -15.34 7.34 -15.48
C ILE A 741 -14.04 8.11 -15.19
N ASN A 742 -12.92 7.38 -15.07
CA ASN A 742 -11.64 8.02 -14.79
C ASN A 742 -11.18 8.89 -15.97
N MET A 743 -11.28 8.37 -17.19
CA MET A 743 -10.95 9.13 -18.39
C MET A 743 -11.80 10.40 -18.54
N ASN A 744 -13.08 10.34 -18.19
CA ASN A 744 -13.95 11.51 -18.23
C ASN A 744 -13.59 12.54 -17.15
N LEU A 745 -13.67 12.16 -15.88
CA LEU A 745 -13.55 13.14 -14.78
C LEU A 745 -12.10 13.55 -14.48
N ARG A 746 -11.15 12.62 -14.62
CA ARG A 746 -9.74 12.89 -14.40
C ARG A 746 -9.06 13.41 -15.65
N GLU A 747 -9.14 12.66 -16.75
CA GLU A 747 -8.29 12.90 -17.91
C GLU A 747 -8.84 13.96 -18.88
N ASP A 748 -10.17 13.98 -19.09
CA ASP A 748 -10.79 14.93 -20.01
C ASP A 748 -11.21 16.24 -19.32
N LYS A 749 -11.73 16.14 -18.10
CA LYS A 749 -12.31 17.28 -17.36
C LYS A 749 -11.37 17.87 -16.31
N HIS A 750 -10.48 17.06 -15.77
CA HIS A 750 -9.56 17.46 -14.69
C HIS A 750 -10.24 17.90 -13.39
N TRP A 751 -11.43 17.40 -13.12
CA TRP A 751 -12.22 17.72 -11.94
C TRP A 751 -11.97 16.77 -10.76
N SER A 752 -11.19 15.71 -10.97
CA SER A 752 -10.87 14.68 -9.99
C SER A 752 -9.44 14.18 -10.17
N TYR A 753 -8.78 13.79 -9.07
CA TYR A 753 -7.52 13.05 -9.13
C TYR A 753 -7.71 11.57 -9.49
N GLY A 754 -8.88 11.01 -9.19
CA GLY A 754 -9.25 9.66 -9.56
C GLY A 754 -10.70 9.37 -9.25
N ALA A 755 -11.44 8.86 -10.22
CA ALA A 755 -12.81 8.46 -10.07
C ALA A 755 -13.03 7.09 -10.69
N GLY A 756 -13.92 6.29 -10.12
CA GLY A 756 -14.08 4.94 -10.62
C GLY A 756 -15.32 4.22 -10.13
N ALA A 757 -15.35 2.91 -10.42
CA ALA A 757 -16.38 2.00 -9.97
C ALA A 757 -15.75 0.70 -9.48
N VAL A 758 -16.29 0.12 -8.41
CA VAL A 758 -15.80 -1.11 -7.80
C VAL A 758 -16.94 -2.07 -7.50
N LEU A 759 -16.69 -3.35 -7.71
CA LEU A 759 -17.52 -4.45 -7.24
C LEU A 759 -16.86 -5.03 -5.98
N LEU A 760 -17.33 -4.65 -4.80
CA LEU A 760 -16.81 -5.18 -3.54
C LEU A 760 -17.19 -6.65 -3.41
N SER A 761 -16.25 -7.54 -3.12
CA SER A 761 -16.50 -8.97 -3.07
C SER A 761 -17.34 -9.34 -1.85
N ALA A 762 -18.38 -10.17 -2.04
CA ALA A 762 -19.23 -10.73 -0.99
C ALA A 762 -19.85 -12.07 -1.42
N ARG A 763 -20.21 -12.91 -0.44
CA ARG A 763 -20.91 -14.18 -0.66
C ARG A 763 -22.37 -13.99 -1.08
N GLY A 764 -23.03 -12.96 -0.56
CA GLY A 764 -24.36 -12.53 -1.00
C GLY A 764 -24.27 -11.52 -2.15
N GLN A 765 -25.40 -10.88 -2.48
CA GLN A 765 -25.36 -9.73 -3.38
C GLN A 765 -24.35 -8.72 -2.85
N ARG A 766 -23.40 -8.33 -3.71
CA ARG A 766 -22.30 -7.45 -3.35
C ARG A 766 -22.57 -6.00 -3.75
N PRO A 767 -21.90 -5.02 -3.08
CA PRO A 767 -22.00 -3.64 -3.50
C PRO A 767 -21.35 -3.40 -4.87
N PHE A 768 -22.08 -2.77 -5.77
CA PHE A 768 -21.51 -2.01 -6.88
C PHE A 768 -21.45 -0.55 -6.44
N LEU A 769 -20.26 0.01 -6.37
CA LEU A 769 -19.99 1.33 -5.83
C LEU A 769 -19.25 2.18 -6.86
N ILE A 770 -19.76 3.36 -7.14
CA ILE A 770 -19.08 4.42 -7.90
C ILE A 770 -18.58 5.44 -6.89
N TYR A 771 -17.36 5.95 -7.08
CA TYR A 771 -16.78 6.99 -6.25
C TYR A 771 -16.09 8.06 -7.11
N ALA A 772 -16.23 9.31 -6.72
CA ALA A 772 -15.60 10.43 -7.39
C ALA A 772 -15.36 11.60 -6.39
N PRO A 773 -14.14 11.78 -5.89
CA PRO A 773 -13.74 13.02 -5.24
C PRO A 773 -13.52 14.09 -6.32
N VAL A 774 -14.30 15.14 -6.29
CA VAL A 774 -14.31 16.19 -7.32
C VAL A 774 -14.21 17.58 -6.70
N GLU A 775 -13.72 18.54 -7.47
CA GLU A 775 -13.76 19.97 -7.06
C GLU A 775 -15.20 20.38 -6.70
N THR A 776 -15.36 21.10 -5.58
CA THR A 776 -16.69 21.45 -5.07
C THR A 776 -17.53 22.27 -6.06
N ASP A 777 -16.93 23.17 -6.83
CA ASP A 777 -17.62 23.98 -7.85
C ASP A 777 -17.96 23.19 -9.13
N LYS A 778 -17.44 21.98 -9.27
CA LYS A 778 -17.73 21.03 -10.37
C LYS A 778 -18.67 19.88 -9.96
N THR A 779 -19.20 19.92 -8.75
CA THR A 779 -20.07 18.83 -8.24
C THR A 779 -21.25 18.54 -9.16
N LYS A 780 -21.94 19.57 -9.62
CA LYS A 780 -23.11 19.43 -10.52
C LYS A 780 -22.71 18.78 -11.82
N GLU A 781 -21.70 19.32 -12.48
CA GLU A 781 -21.18 18.83 -13.76
C GLU A 781 -20.67 17.40 -13.64
N SER A 782 -19.97 17.07 -12.57
CA SER A 782 -19.46 15.71 -12.31
C SER A 782 -20.57 14.70 -12.11
N LEU A 783 -21.62 15.03 -11.39
CA LEU A 783 -22.80 14.19 -11.27
C LEU A 783 -23.49 13.97 -12.64
N ALA A 784 -23.56 15.00 -13.47
CA ALA A 784 -24.11 14.90 -14.83
C ALA A 784 -23.24 13.97 -15.72
N GLU A 785 -21.92 14.10 -15.67
CA GLU A 785 -21.01 13.27 -16.44
C GLU A 785 -21.00 11.82 -15.92
N LEU A 786 -21.03 11.57 -14.62
CA LEU A 786 -21.20 10.22 -14.08
C LEU A 786 -22.47 9.56 -14.58
N ASN A 787 -23.59 10.26 -14.49
CA ASN A 787 -24.87 9.74 -15.00
C ASN A 787 -24.85 9.49 -16.51
N LYS A 788 -24.16 10.32 -17.27
CA LYS A 788 -23.95 10.15 -18.71
C LYS A 788 -23.12 8.90 -19.02
N GLU A 789 -22.05 8.61 -18.27
CA GLU A 789 -21.26 7.39 -18.44
C GLU A 789 -22.09 6.13 -18.12
N LEU A 790 -22.90 6.19 -17.06
CA LEU A 790 -23.79 5.09 -16.68
C LEU A 790 -24.88 4.81 -17.76
N ARG A 791 -25.52 5.86 -18.29
CA ARG A 791 -26.45 5.74 -19.41
C ARG A 791 -25.73 5.28 -20.68
N GLY A 792 -24.53 5.82 -20.90
CA GLY A 792 -23.69 5.48 -22.03
C GLY A 792 -23.42 3.99 -22.08
N ILE A 793 -22.86 3.38 -21.04
CA ILE A 793 -22.53 1.95 -21.02
C ILE A 793 -23.79 1.08 -21.08
N ARG A 794 -24.90 1.58 -20.53
CA ARG A 794 -26.21 0.89 -20.56
C ARG A 794 -26.81 0.77 -21.98
N GLY A 795 -26.44 1.59 -22.93
CA GLY A 795 -26.91 1.48 -24.32
C GLY A 795 -26.79 2.74 -25.16
N GLU A 796 -26.73 3.95 -24.60
CA GLU A 796 -26.57 5.18 -25.38
C GLU A 796 -25.18 5.26 -26.06
N ARG A 797 -24.15 4.68 -25.37
CA ARG A 797 -22.77 4.53 -25.86
C ARG A 797 -22.25 3.16 -25.43
N PRO A 798 -22.64 2.06 -26.09
CA PRO A 798 -22.28 0.71 -25.70
C PRO A 798 -20.76 0.51 -25.73
N VAL A 799 -20.27 -0.54 -25.06
CA VAL A 799 -18.86 -0.91 -25.05
C VAL A 799 -18.38 -1.19 -26.47
N THR A 800 -17.25 -0.62 -26.83
CA THR A 800 -16.61 -0.83 -28.12
C THR A 800 -15.72 -2.07 -28.10
N ALA A 801 -15.43 -2.64 -29.27
CA ALA A 801 -14.49 -3.75 -29.40
C ALA A 801 -13.07 -3.35 -28.93
N GLN A 802 -12.69 -2.08 -29.09
CA GLN A 802 -11.39 -1.56 -28.65
C GLN A 802 -11.29 -1.48 -27.12
N GLU A 803 -12.31 -0.98 -26.43
CA GLU A 803 -12.36 -0.95 -24.96
C GLU A 803 -12.30 -2.35 -24.38
N LEU A 804 -13.08 -3.28 -24.94
CA LEU A 804 -13.05 -4.67 -24.51
C LEU A 804 -11.68 -5.30 -24.73
N ALA A 805 -11.08 -5.14 -25.91
CA ALA A 805 -9.77 -5.69 -26.22
C ALA A 805 -8.66 -5.13 -25.29
N ARG A 806 -8.72 -3.83 -24.94
CA ARG A 806 -7.81 -3.21 -23.97
C ARG A 806 -7.92 -3.89 -22.60
N VAL A 807 -9.11 -4.03 -22.07
CA VAL A 807 -9.33 -4.61 -20.74
C VAL A 807 -9.03 -6.12 -20.76
N GLN A 808 -9.39 -6.85 -21.80
CA GLN A 808 -9.00 -8.26 -21.96
C GLN A 808 -7.48 -8.44 -21.94
N ALA A 809 -6.75 -7.58 -22.64
CA ALA A 809 -5.29 -7.60 -22.63
C ALA A 809 -4.75 -7.31 -21.21
N SER A 810 -5.14 -6.19 -20.61
CA SER A 810 -4.71 -5.81 -19.25
C SER A 810 -4.99 -6.92 -18.24
N GLU A 811 -6.23 -7.41 -18.13
CA GLU A 811 -6.62 -8.44 -17.17
C GLU A 811 -5.86 -9.77 -17.34
N THR A 812 -5.59 -10.17 -18.60
CA THR A 812 -4.97 -11.47 -18.84
C THR A 812 -3.45 -11.43 -18.79
N LEU A 813 -2.83 -10.31 -19.18
CA LEU A 813 -1.37 -10.18 -19.22
C LEU A 813 -0.77 -9.90 -17.82
N ARG A 814 -1.48 -9.18 -16.94
CA ARG A 814 -1.00 -8.93 -15.55
C ARG A 814 -1.17 -10.13 -14.60
N LEU A 815 -1.90 -11.20 -15.00
CA LEU A 815 -2.14 -12.35 -14.14
C LEU A 815 -0.86 -12.99 -13.57
N PRO A 816 0.21 -13.23 -14.35
CA PRO A 816 1.43 -13.82 -13.81
C PRO A 816 2.06 -12.99 -12.69
N GLY A 817 2.20 -11.66 -12.91
CA GLY A 817 2.76 -10.75 -11.90
C GLY A 817 1.88 -10.59 -10.66
N SER A 818 0.55 -10.71 -10.80
CA SER A 818 -0.37 -10.64 -9.66
C SER A 818 -0.43 -11.91 -8.79
N ARG A 819 0.48 -12.88 -9.01
CA ARG A 819 0.62 -14.14 -8.25
C ARG A 819 2.09 -14.46 -7.97
N GLU A 820 2.92 -13.42 -7.85
CA GLU A 820 4.35 -13.54 -7.62
C GLU A 820 4.67 -14.02 -6.19
N THR A 821 4.13 -13.36 -5.17
CA THR A 821 4.49 -13.59 -3.76
C THR A 821 3.63 -14.67 -3.09
N LEU A 822 4.11 -15.20 -1.95
CA LEU A 822 3.34 -16.14 -1.12
C LEU A 822 2.01 -15.53 -0.70
N GLU A 823 2.00 -14.26 -0.28
CA GLU A 823 0.78 -13.56 0.15
C GLU A 823 -0.24 -13.43 -0.99
N GLN A 824 0.20 -13.12 -2.22
CA GLN A 824 -0.70 -13.02 -3.39
C GLN A 824 -1.30 -14.37 -3.76
N VAL A 825 -0.52 -15.45 -3.68
CA VAL A 825 -1.02 -16.82 -3.88
C VAL A 825 -1.98 -17.21 -2.74
N LEU A 826 -1.62 -16.92 -1.49
CA LEU A 826 -2.47 -17.14 -0.31
C LEU A 826 -3.82 -16.44 -0.47
N GLY A 827 -3.81 -15.14 -0.82
CA GLY A 827 -5.02 -14.35 -1.05
C GLY A 827 -5.89 -14.93 -2.17
N SER A 828 -5.27 -15.40 -3.25
CA SER A 828 -5.99 -16.06 -4.36
C SER A 828 -6.69 -17.35 -3.92
N ILE A 829 -6.03 -18.18 -3.12
CA ILE A 829 -6.61 -19.42 -2.59
C ILE A 829 -7.72 -19.09 -1.55
N GLN A 830 -7.52 -18.06 -0.74
CA GLN A 830 -8.54 -17.56 0.18
C GLN A 830 -9.80 -17.12 -0.56
N ASP A 831 -9.67 -16.41 -1.70
CA ASP A 831 -10.80 -16.03 -2.55
C ASP A 831 -11.57 -17.26 -3.08
N LEU A 832 -10.86 -18.29 -3.58
CA LEU A 832 -11.49 -19.55 -4.02
C LEU A 832 -12.39 -20.14 -2.92
N ILE A 833 -11.89 -20.16 -1.68
CA ILE A 833 -12.56 -20.75 -0.54
C ILE A 833 -13.69 -19.85 -0.04
N GLN A 834 -13.38 -18.56 0.20
CA GLN A 834 -14.33 -17.61 0.78
C GLN A 834 -15.56 -17.43 -0.10
N TYR A 835 -15.38 -17.38 -1.42
CA TYR A 835 -16.47 -17.17 -2.36
C TYR A 835 -16.91 -18.44 -3.09
N GLN A 836 -16.42 -19.62 -2.67
CA GLN A 836 -16.77 -20.91 -3.27
C GLN A 836 -16.54 -20.97 -4.77
N LEU A 837 -15.42 -20.41 -5.23
CA LEU A 837 -15.02 -20.46 -6.62
C LEU A 837 -14.38 -21.82 -6.94
N PRO A 838 -14.44 -22.31 -8.19
CA PRO A 838 -13.80 -23.58 -8.57
C PRO A 838 -12.27 -23.49 -8.46
N ASP A 839 -11.61 -24.61 -8.13
CA ASP A 839 -10.15 -24.67 -7.93
C ASP A 839 -9.36 -24.25 -9.20
N ASP A 840 -9.93 -24.43 -10.38
CA ASP A 840 -9.38 -24.03 -11.67
C ASP A 840 -9.74 -22.60 -12.09
N TYR A 841 -10.38 -21.82 -11.21
CA TYR A 841 -10.89 -20.49 -11.53
C TYR A 841 -9.82 -19.61 -12.18
N TYR A 842 -8.65 -19.46 -11.54
CA TYR A 842 -7.58 -18.62 -12.05
C TYR A 842 -6.85 -19.23 -13.26
N GLN A 843 -6.79 -20.55 -13.38
CA GLN A 843 -6.21 -21.24 -14.54
C GLN A 843 -7.08 -21.01 -15.78
N THR A 844 -8.40 -21.01 -15.62
CA THR A 844 -9.35 -20.82 -16.72
C THR A 844 -9.70 -19.34 -16.97
N TYR A 845 -9.32 -18.47 -16.04
CA TYR A 845 -9.72 -17.04 -16.06
C TYR A 845 -9.32 -16.33 -17.35
N ALA A 846 -8.05 -16.40 -17.75
CA ALA A 846 -7.55 -15.74 -18.95
C ALA A 846 -8.28 -16.20 -20.21
N GLY A 847 -8.56 -17.51 -20.35
CA GLY A 847 -9.35 -18.07 -21.46
C GLY A 847 -10.78 -17.53 -21.47
N LYS A 848 -11.43 -17.47 -20.30
CA LYS A 848 -12.79 -16.94 -20.15
C LYS A 848 -12.85 -15.44 -20.47
N VAL A 849 -11.89 -14.65 -19.98
CA VAL A 849 -11.81 -13.20 -20.29
C VAL A 849 -11.65 -12.97 -21.79
N ARG A 850 -10.71 -13.69 -22.44
CA ARG A 850 -10.51 -13.57 -23.91
C ARG A 850 -11.71 -13.98 -24.74
N ALA A 851 -12.57 -14.85 -24.22
CA ALA A 851 -13.77 -15.30 -24.89
C ALA A 851 -14.95 -14.32 -24.80
N LEU A 852 -14.87 -13.31 -23.93
CA LEU A 852 -15.92 -12.31 -23.74
C LEU A 852 -16.12 -11.47 -25.02
N THR A 853 -17.37 -11.15 -25.29
CA THR A 853 -17.81 -10.35 -26.43
C THR A 853 -18.41 -9.01 -26.00
N VAL A 854 -18.55 -8.08 -26.90
CA VAL A 854 -19.27 -6.81 -26.67
C VAL A 854 -20.73 -7.06 -26.22
N ALA A 855 -21.37 -8.15 -26.68
CA ALA A 855 -22.70 -8.53 -26.23
C ALA A 855 -22.73 -8.94 -24.74
N ASP A 856 -21.71 -9.64 -24.25
CA ASP A 856 -21.59 -9.98 -22.83
C ASP A 856 -21.43 -8.71 -21.98
N MET A 857 -20.68 -7.72 -22.46
CA MET A 857 -20.55 -6.43 -21.78
C MET A 857 -21.88 -5.69 -21.70
N ALA A 858 -22.66 -5.68 -22.78
CA ALA A 858 -23.99 -5.08 -22.80
C ALA A 858 -24.95 -5.79 -21.82
N GLN A 859 -24.88 -7.12 -21.73
CA GLN A 859 -25.67 -7.92 -20.79
C GLN A 859 -25.27 -7.62 -19.35
N SER A 860 -23.97 -7.57 -19.06
CA SER A 860 -23.43 -7.26 -17.73
C SER A 860 -23.80 -5.84 -17.29
N ALA A 861 -23.67 -4.85 -18.18
CA ALA A 861 -24.13 -3.49 -17.90
C ALA A 861 -25.63 -3.44 -17.63
N ALA A 862 -26.44 -4.21 -18.40
CA ALA A 862 -27.88 -4.31 -18.17
C ALA A 862 -28.24 -4.91 -16.81
N GLN A 863 -27.42 -5.80 -16.28
CA GLN A 863 -27.66 -6.50 -15.03
C GLN A 863 -27.35 -5.66 -13.79
N VAL A 864 -26.38 -4.74 -13.84
CA VAL A 864 -25.86 -4.02 -12.67
C VAL A 864 -26.08 -2.51 -12.77
N VAL A 865 -25.90 -1.93 -13.94
CA VAL A 865 -25.96 -0.48 -14.11
C VAL A 865 -27.40 -0.04 -14.37
N GLU A 866 -28.07 0.47 -13.35
CA GLU A 866 -29.42 1.03 -13.43
C GLU A 866 -29.41 2.53 -13.06
N PRO A 867 -29.09 3.46 -13.99
CA PRO A 867 -28.87 4.89 -13.69
C PRO A 867 -30.05 5.57 -12.98
N GLU A 868 -31.28 5.07 -13.20
CA GLU A 868 -32.51 5.61 -12.60
C GLU A 868 -32.83 5.03 -11.22
N ARG A 869 -31.99 4.12 -10.71
CA ARG A 869 -32.28 3.34 -9.50
C ARG A 869 -31.05 3.21 -8.57
N LEU A 870 -30.23 4.25 -8.52
CA LEU A 870 -29.03 4.32 -7.68
C LEU A 870 -29.32 5.08 -6.37
N VAL A 871 -28.62 4.70 -5.33
CA VAL A 871 -28.48 5.49 -4.10
C VAL A 871 -27.25 6.37 -4.24
N TRP A 872 -27.45 7.67 -4.32
CA TRP A 872 -26.36 8.66 -4.35
C TRP A 872 -26.13 9.22 -2.96
N VAL A 873 -24.88 9.34 -2.56
CA VAL A 873 -24.45 10.05 -1.35
C VAL A 873 -23.42 11.10 -1.78
N VAL A 874 -23.74 12.37 -1.56
CA VAL A 874 -22.92 13.51 -1.98
C VAL A 874 -22.50 14.27 -0.73
N ILE A 875 -21.20 14.30 -0.46
CA ILE A 875 -20.61 14.82 0.77
C ILE A 875 -19.74 16.02 0.41
N GLY A 876 -20.11 17.20 0.84
CA GLY A 876 -19.40 18.43 0.52
C GLY A 876 -20.02 19.66 1.17
N ASP A 877 -19.54 20.85 0.82
CA ASP A 877 -20.12 22.12 1.29
C ASP A 877 -21.53 22.32 0.71
N ARG A 878 -22.53 21.93 1.51
CA ARG A 878 -23.93 21.95 1.10
C ARG A 878 -24.36 23.34 0.61
N SER A 879 -23.82 24.40 1.21
CA SER A 879 -24.17 25.77 0.82
C SER A 879 -23.80 26.11 -0.61
N LYS A 880 -22.78 25.42 -1.15
CA LYS A 880 -22.27 25.59 -2.52
C LYS A 880 -22.91 24.60 -3.51
N ILE A 881 -23.18 23.35 -3.08
CA ILE A 881 -23.51 22.26 -4.02
C ILE A 881 -25.01 21.97 -4.10
N GLU A 882 -25.83 22.22 -3.05
CA GLU A 882 -27.21 21.76 -2.97
C GLU A 882 -28.07 22.25 -4.14
N ALA A 883 -27.96 23.52 -4.50
CA ALA A 883 -28.75 24.11 -5.62
C ALA A 883 -28.46 23.37 -6.94
N GLY A 884 -27.19 23.17 -7.28
CA GLY A 884 -26.77 22.47 -8.49
C GLY A 884 -27.19 21.01 -8.52
N VAL A 885 -27.10 20.31 -7.39
CA VAL A 885 -27.55 18.92 -7.26
C VAL A 885 -29.05 18.79 -7.50
N ARG A 886 -29.86 19.70 -6.95
CA ARG A 886 -31.32 19.71 -7.13
C ARG A 886 -31.73 19.98 -8.57
N GLU A 887 -31.03 20.87 -9.28
CA GLU A 887 -31.29 21.17 -10.70
C GLU A 887 -31.12 19.94 -11.62
N LEU A 888 -30.25 19.00 -11.29
CA LEU A 888 -30.01 17.81 -12.11
C LEU A 888 -31.18 16.84 -12.13
N ASN A 889 -32.12 16.91 -11.19
CA ASN A 889 -33.28 16.00 -11.11
C ASN A 889 -32.93 14.50 -11.18
N LEU A 890 -31.77 14.11 -10.64
CA LEU A 890 -31.32 12.72 -10.60
C LEU A 890 -32.23 11.82 -9.75
N GLY A 891 -32.94 12.41 -8.79
CA GLY A 891 -33.84 11.73 -7.89
C GLY A 891 -34.33 12.65 -6.77
N GLU A 892 -35.03 12.10 -5.79
CA GLU A 892 -35.41 12.85 -4.57
C GLU A 892 -34.15 13.21 -3.78
N VAL A 893 -33.99 14.52 -3.48
CA VAL A 893 -32.84 15.00 -2.70
C VAL A 893 -33.19 15.11 -1.22
N ARG A 894 -32.52 14.33 -0.39
CA ARG A 894 -32.67 14.29 1.08
C ARG A 894 -31.37 14.76 1.74
N VAL A 895 -31.50 15.45 2.87
CA VAL A 895 -30.34 15.80 3.71
C VAL A 895 -30.16 14.71 4.76
N LEU A 896 -28.92 14.23 4.88
CA LEU A 896 -28.54 13.23 5.85
C LEU A 896 -27.48 13.82 6.80
N ASN A 897 -27.69 13.65 8.10
CA ASN A 897 -26.67 14.02 9.07
C ASN A 897 -25.68 12.87 9.26
N ALA A 898 -24.40 13.17 9.39
CA ALA A 898 -23.44 12.21 9.87
C ALA A 898 -23.80 11.86 11.33
N GLU A 899 -23.96 10.54 11.62
CA GLU A 899 -24.14 10.13 13.00
C GLU A 899 -22.88 10.39 13.83
#